data_4ed5fcb8107a13a24dddcd7de87415b6
#
_entry.id   4ed5fcb8107a13a24dddcd7de87415b6
#
_cell.length_a   1.000
_cell.length_b   1.000
_cell.length_c   1.000
_cell.angle_alpha   90.00
_cell.angle_beta   90.00
_cell.angle_gamma   90.00
#
_symmetry.space_group_name_H-M   'P 1'
#
loop_
_entity.id
_entity.type
_entity.pdbx_description
1 polymer ?
#
loop_
_entity_poly.entity_id
_entity_poly.type
_entity_poly.pdbx_seq_one_letter_code
_entity_poly.pdbx_strand_id
1 'polypeptide(L)'
;MRPAEIGRLRIPTRVWLFATVTLTLAPHAMAQPMWLTLFCALLLCWQAYELHAGHLKHSRRLVILLLAISAGIAVKLHFGQFFGKDPGVALLAVLLCLKQFELNADRDIRAAVLLSFFLQLALFLNDQTLPVAGLALTGSLIATVTLLSLQDVRADAGQQLRTGGLLLLQALPFLIVLFIAFPRIEGPLWGLPNDAFRATTGLSDTMEPGSISDLSESSAIALRAAFDGPPPPARMRYWRGPVLSQFDGRSWRAVAAGSAAAPRYVTAGPAFDYVLTLEPHNRPWLLALDVTAAGVEHARYANDFQLLATTPVRERRRLALRAYPETPLGPVEPAGLLRMNLQLPAGFNPRTSELVDELTRTAPDPESKVARVLDYFRGGSFIYTLRPPLLGRHSVDEFLFETRRGFCEHFASAFVVMMRAAGVPARVVTGYQGGEVNPVDGVMVVRQSDAHAWAEVWHEGRGWIRIDPTAAANPTRIDGGLAAALPEDAFRPLMMWPALEWLRDMRHQWEALSNAWNEWVLGYNPERQRRLMERFGFEQPDWRTLGALLGGAITILLLSLFGWAMLKERSADPLDRAWAVFCAKLARHALPRHPWEGPLDYAQRLTQALPRHASRIRHITGVYANLRYGPPNPKHVQLARKLLQEIKRLDLK
;
A
#
# COMPACT_ATOMS: atom_id res chain seq x y z
N MET A 1 43.15 -8.27 23.62
CA MET A 1 42.73 -7.01 22.95
C MET A 1 42.45 -5.95 24.01
N ARG A 2 42.94 -4.73 23.81
CA ARG A 2 42.75 -3.61 24.77
C ARG A 2 41.26 -3.13 24.67
N PRO A 3 40.64 -2.66 25.79
CA PRO A 3 39.24 -2.19 25.79
C PRO A 3 38.92 -1.14 24.71
N ALA A 4 39.90 -0.30 24.35
CA ALA A 4 39.79 0.70 23.28
C ALA A 4 39.71 0.09 21.87
N GLU A 5 40.30 -1.07 21.63
CA GLU A 5 40.22 -1.79 20.34
C GLU A 5 38.87 -2.47 20.16
N ILE A 6 38.31 -3.02 21.24
CA ILE A 6 36.94 -3.59 21.24
C ILE A 6 35.91 -2.49 20.96
N GLY A 7 36.12 -1.29 21.52
CA GLY A 7 35.24 -0.13 21.27
C GLY A 7 35.23 0.32 19.81
N ARG A 8 36.41 0.38 19.16
CA ARG A 8 36.55 0.76 17.74
C ARG A 8 36.00 -0.27 16.77
N LEU A 9 36.11 -1.56 17.07
CA LEU A 9 35.55 -2.64 16.25
C LEU A 9 33.99 -2.66 16.26
N ARG A 10 33.37 -2.02 17.24
CA ARG A 10 31.87 -1.94 17.33
C ARG A 10 31.25 -0.73 16.61
N ILE A 11 32.03 0.20 16.09
CA ILE A 11 31.53 1.36 15.35
C ILE A 11 30.70 0.92 14.14
N PRO A 12 31.14 -0.02 13.26
CA PRO A 12 30.32 -0.47 12.13
C PRO A 12 28.96 -1.04 12.54
N THR A 13 28.89 -1.83 13.62
CA THR A 13 27.65 -2.39 14.14
C THR A 13 26.67 -1.29 14.61
N ARG A 14 27.17 -0.23 15.24
CA ARG A 14 26.37 0.91 15.67
C ARG A 14 25.84 1.72 14.47
N VAL A 15 26.62 1.84 13.40
CA VAL A 15 26.19 2.47 12.15
C VAL A 15 25.05 1.67 11.51
N TRP A 16 25.19 0.35 11.45
CA TRP A 16 24.11 -0.52 10.96
C TRP A 16 22.86 -0.45 11.81
N LEU A 17 23.00 -0.40 13.14
CA LEU A 17 21.87 -0.24 14.03
C LEU A 17 21.19 1.13 13.85
N PHE A 18 21.97 2.21 13.72
CA PHE A 18 21.45 3.53 13.42
C PHE A 18 20.66 3.56 12.11
N ALA A 19 21.20 2.95 11.06
CA ALA A 19 20.49 2.80 9.78
C ALA A 19 19.21 1.99 9.93
N THR A 20 19.23 0.88 10.70
CA THR A 20 18.03 0.07 10.99
C THR A 20 16.95 0.91 11.65
N VAL A 21 17.29 1.67 12.69
CA VAL A 21 16.33 2.46 13.45
C VAL A 21 15.77 3.61 12.61
N THR A 22 16.63 4.30 11.86
CA THR A 22 16.21 5.38 10.96
C THR A 22 15.25 4.89 9.89
N LEU A 23 15.59 3.79 9.20
CA LEU A 23 14.72 3.18 8.19
C LEU A 23 13.40 2.66 8.77
N THR A 24 13.40 2.18 10.00
CA THR A 24 12.19 1.75 10.70
C THR A 24 11.29 2.91 11.07
N LEU A 25 11.84 4.03 11.55
CA LEU A 25 11.07 5.17 12.05
C LEU A 25 10.61 6.10 10.93
N ALA A 26 11.37 6.26 9.85
CA ALA A 26 11.06 7.19 8.77
C ALA A 26 9.64 7.04 8.18
N PRO A 27 9.13 5.83 7.90
CA PRO A 27 7.77 5.68 7.39
C PRO A 27 6.69 6.05 8.42
N HIS A 28 6.96 5.90 9.71
CA HIS A 28 6.01 6.28 10.76
C HIS A 28 5.87 7.81 10.92
N ALA A 29 6.85 8.59 10.46
CA ALA A 29 6.86 10.04 10.60
C ALA A 29 5.63 10.72 9.97
N MET A 30 5.08 10.14 8.89
CA MET A 30 3.87 10.66 8.22
C MET A 30 2.57 10.31 8.94
N ALA A 31 2.56 9.23 9.72
CA ALA A 31 1.36 8.72 10.38
C ALA A 31 1.26 9.15 11.84
N GLN A 32 2.36 9.63 12.44
CA GLN A 32 2.44 10.02 13.85
C GLN A 32 2.33 11.54 14.02
N PRO A 33 1.96 12.03 15.22
CA PRO A 33 1.91 13.45 15.49
C PRO A 33 3.26 14.14 15.28
N MET A 34 3.24 15.38 14.77
CA MET A 34 4.44 16.14 14.43
C MET A 34 5.42 16.29 15.61
N TRP A 35 4.90 16.47 16.83
CA TRP A 35 5.75 16.57 18.02
C TRP A 35 6.57 15.30 18.27
N LEU A 36 5.99 14.12 18.04
CA LEU A 36 6.68 12.84 18.20
C LEU A 36 7.74 12.65 17.12
N THR A 37 7.41 12.97 15.87
CA THR A 37 8.35 12.92 14.75
C THR A 37 9.57 13.82 15.01
N LEU A 38 9.33 15.05 15.47
CA LEU A 38 10.40 16.00 15.84
C LEU A 38 11.23 15.48 17.03
N PHE A 39 10.59 14.90 18.04
CA PHE A 39 11.27 14.30 19.19
C PHE A 39 12.19 13.14 18.77
N CYS A 40 11.68 12.19 17.96
CA CYS A 40 12.47 11.10 17.45
C CYS A 40 13.62 11.59 16.53
N ALA A 41 13.35 12.55 15.66
CA ALA A 41 14.36 13.15 14.79
C ALA A 41 15.49 13.81 15.59
N LEU A 42 15.17 14.56 16.65
CA LEU A 42 16.16 15.20 17.53
C LEU A 42 17.04 14.16 18.23
N LEU A 43 16.45 13.06 18.72
CA LEU A 43 17.20 11.98 19.33
C LEU A 43 18.11 11.27 18.31
N LEU A 44 17.65 11.04 17.09
CA LEU A 44 18.44 10.47 16.00
C LEU A 44 19.59 11.40 15.58
N CYS A 45 19.34 12.71 15.46
CA CYS A 45 20.40 13.71 15.20
C CYS A 45 21.45 13.71 16.30
N TRP A 46 21.03 13.63 17.57
CA TRP A 46 21.96 13.51 18.68
C TRP A 46 22.80 12.24 18.58
N GLN A 47 22.18 11.09 18.29
CA GLN A 47 22.89 9.82 18.10
C GLN A 47 23.87 9.88 16.92
N ALA A 48 23.48 10.50 15.81
CA ALA A 48 24.36 10.70 14.66
C ALA A 48 25.59 11.55 15.03
N TYR A 49 25.38 12.61 15.81
CA TYR A 49 26.47 13.44 16.32
C TYR A 49 27.43 12.65 17.21
N GLU A 50 26.93 11.84 18.16
CA GLU A 50 27.77 11.00 19.02
C GLU A 50 28.58 9.95 18.23
N LEU A 51 27.96 9.35 17.21
CA LEU A 51 28.64 8.42 16.30
C LEU A 51 29.75 9.11 15.51
N HIS A 52 29.51 10.31 15.00
CA HIS A 52 30.49 11.09 14.24
C HIS A 52 31.63 11.59 15.12
N ALA A 53 31.31 12.10 16.31
CA ALA A 53 32.29 12.62 17.25
C ALA A 53 33.13 11.54 17.96
N GLY A 54 32.76 10.26 17.79
CA GLY A 54 33.43 9.14 18.44
C GLY A 54 33.26 9.12 19.96
N HIS A 55 32.35 9.94 20.49
CA HIS A 55 32.10 10.07 21.91
C HIS A 55 31.08 9.03 22.38
N LEU A 56 31.52 7.81 22.60
CA LEU A 56 30.71 6.72 23.16
C LEU A 56 30.57 6.93 24.70
N LYS A 57 29.92 8.01 25.14
CA LYS A 57 29.70 8.27 26.56
C LYS A 57 28.65 7.31 27.14
N HIS A 58 28.89 6.89 28.38
CA HIS A 58 27.95 6.09 29.17
C HIS A 58 26.63 6.84 29.34
N SER A 59 25.52 6.13 29.15
CA SER A 59 24.17 6.68 29.23
C SER A 59 23.94 7.37 30.58
N ARG A 60 23.42 8.59 30.53
CA ARG A 60 22.87 9.27 31.69
C ARG A 60 21.50 8.68 31.96
N ARG A 61 21.43 7.54 32.66
CA ARG A 61 20.19 6.77 32.91
C ARG A 61 19.04 7.66 33.41
N LEU A 62 19.34 8.64 34.27
CA LEU A 62 18.34 9.58 34.78
C LEU A 62 17.73 10.44 33.65
N VAL A 63 18.55 10.92 32.70
CA VAL A 63 18.08 11.72 31.56
C VAL A 63 17.18 10.88 30.65
N ILE A 64 17.57 9.66 30.36
CA ILE A 64 16.77 8.73 29.54
C ILE A 64 15.43 8.43 30.22
N LEU A 65 15.45 8.18 31.53
CA LEU A 65 14.23 7.93 32.30
C LEU A 65 13.30 9.17 32.29
N LEU A 66 13.83 10.37 32.47
CA LEU A 66 13.04 11.61 32.40
C LEU A 66 12.45 11.82 31.00
N LEU A 67 13.23 11.57 29.94
CA LEU A 67 12.73 11.63 28.56
C LEU A 67 11.65 10.58 28.30
N ALA A 68 11.80 9.36 28.80
CA ALA A 68 10.80 8.32 28.68
C ALA A 68 9.48 8.69 29.38
N ILE A 69 9.57 9.21 30.61
CA ILE A 69 8.41 9.64 31.38
C ILE A 69 7.71 10.82 30.69
N SER A 70 8.47 11.85 30.26
CA SER A 70 7.90 13.00 29.57
C SER A 70 7.22 12.64 28.27
N ALA A 71 7.83 11.75 27.47
CA ALA A 71 7.23 11.25 26.25
C ALA A 71 5.97 10.40 26.54
N GLY A 72 5.98 9.57 27.59
CA GLY A 72 4.81 8.82 28.01
C GLY A 72 3.65 9.75 28.43
N ILE A 73 3.93 10.81 29.19
CA ILE A 73 2.93 11.83 29.54
C ILE A 73 2.39 12.51 28.28
N ALA A 74 3.26 12.90 27.34
CA ALA A 74 2.87 13.55 26.09
C ALA A 74 1.97 12.63 25.23
N VAL A 75 2.28 11.32 25.16
CA VAL A 75 1.44 10.32 24.49
C VAL A 75 0.06 10.26 25.16
N LYS A 76 0.01 10.21 26.50
CA LYS A 76 -1.27 10.19 27.23
C LYS A 76 -2.10 11.44 27.00
N LEU A 77 -1.47 12.61 27.01
CA LEU A 77 -2.15 13.89 26.81
C LEU A 77 -2.66 14.03 25.35
N HIS A 78 -1.89 13.55 24.39
CA HIS A 78 -2.28 13.66 22.96
C HIS A 78 -3.37 12.66 22.56
N PHE A 79 -3.24 11.39 22.96
CA PHE A 79 -4.15 10.31 22.55
C PHE A 79 -5.27 10.03 23.57
N GLY A 80 -5.24 10.65 24.75
CA GLY A 80 -6.22 10.41 25.82
C GLY A 80 -6.06 9.05 26.52
N GLN A 81 -5.32 8.10 25.96
CA GLN A 81 -5.15 6.74 26.43
C GLN A 81 -3.73 6.21 26.15
N PHE A 82 -3.31 5.16 26.89
CA PHE A 82 -2.02 4.50 26.67
C PHE A 82 -2.12 3.27 25.76
N PHE A 83 -3.30 2.64 25.75
CA PHE A 83 -3.53 1.42 24.99
C PHE A 83 -4.27 1.73 23.70
N GLY A 84 -3.83 1.12 22.60
CA GLY A 84 -4.39 1.32 21.27
C GLY A 84 -3.30 1.28 20.22
N LYS A 85 -3.70 1.28 18.95
CA LYS A 85 -2.79 1.22 17.81
C LYS A 85 -1.80 2.39 17.82
N ASP A 86 -2.30 3.64 17.75
CA ASP A 86 -1.47 4.82 17.59
C ASP A 86 -0.63 5.14 18.82
N PRO A 87 -1.16 5.13 20.08
CA PRO A 87 -0.34 5.31 21.26
C PRO A 87 0.68 4.18 21.44
N GLY A 88 0.35 2.93 21.09
CA GLY A 88 1.27 1.81 21.17
C GLY A 88 2.46 1.96 20.23
N VAL A 89 2.22 2.34 18.96
CA VAL A 89 3.28 2.64 17.98
C VAL A 89 4.13 3.82 18.42
N ALA A 90 3.50 4.87 18.96
CA ALA A 90 4.20 6.06 19.50
C ALA A 90 5.16 5.69 20.64
N LEU A 91 4.70 4.90 21.61
CA LEU A 91 5.52 4.41 22.73
C LEU A 91 6.68 3.52 22.25
N LEU A 92 6.41 2.60 21.31
CA LEU A 92 7.46 1.76 20.73
C LEU A 92 8.53 2.59 20.00
N ALA A 93 8.12 3.62 19.25
CA ALA A 93 9.04 4.54 18.55
C ALA A 93 9.94 5.28 19.54
N VAL A 94 9.35 5.84 20.61
CA VAL A 94 10.11 6.48 21.70
C VAL A 94 11.08 5.51 22.34
N LEU A 95 10.61 4.32 22.72
CA LEU A 95 11.46 3.30 23.36
C LEU A 95 12.63 2.89 22.46
N LEU A 96 12.39 2.73 21.15
CA LEU A 96 13.43 2.39 20.18
C LEU A 96 14.48 3.51 20.08
N CYS A 97 14.06 4.79 20.02
CA CYS A 97 14.97 5.93 20.02
C CYS A 97 15.81 6.00 21.30
N LEU A 98 15.17 5.89 22.46
CA LEU A 98 15.84 5.95 23.75
C LEU A 98 16.79 4.76 23.97
N LYS A 99 16.45 3.57 23.45
CA LYS A 99 17.30 2.38 23.54
C LYS A 99 18.65 2.56 22.86
N GLN A 100 18.76 3.45 21.85
CA GLN A 100 20.02 3.79 21.20
C GLN A 100 21.06 4.36 22.18
N PHE A 101 20.62 5.00 23.26
CA PHE A 101 21.49 5.61 24.29
C PHE A 101 21.88 4.64 25.41
N GLU A 102 21.28 3.43 25.45
CA GLU A 102 21.54 2.39 26.46
C GLU A 102 22.34 1.20 25.92
N LEU A 103 23.06 1.36 24.82
CA LEU A 103 23.79 0.26 24.15
C LEU A 103 25.10 -0.07 24.90
N ASN A 104 25.00 -0.90 25.94
CA ASN A 104 26.14 -1.33 26.77
C ASN A 104 26.62 -2.76 26.43
N ALA A 105 25.73 -3.61 25.88
CA ALA A 105 26.02 -5.00 25.58
C ALA A 105 25.35 -5.44 24.29
N ASP A 106 25.81 -6.57 23.71
CA ASP A 106 25.22 -7.14 22.50
C ASP A 106 23.72 -7.48 22.64
N ARG A 107 23.28 -7.81 23.85
CA ARG A 107 21.86 -8.01 24.14
C ARG A 107 21.02 -6.76 23.90
N ASP A 108 21.58 -5.57 24.10
CA ASP A 108 20.86 -4.30 23.91
C ASP A 108 20.65 -4.03 22.42
N ILE A 109 21.65 -4.34 21.60
CA ILE A 109 21.57 -4.27 20.14
C ILE A 109 20.52 -5.24 19.62
N ARG A 110 20.52 -6.50 20.11
CA ARG A 110 19.49 -7.48 19.75
C ARG A 110 18.09 -7.02 20.13
N ALA A 111 17.92 -6.43 21.32
CA ALA A 111 16.64 -5.89 21.77
C ALA A 111 16.17 -4.72 20.87
N ALA A 112 17.07 -3.81 20.48
CA ALA A 112 16.74 -2.73 19.57
C ALA A 112 16.34 -3.24 18.17
N VAL A 113 17.03 -4.27 17.66
CA VAL A 113 16.67 -4.92 16.38
C VAL A 113 15.29 -5.59 16.48
N LEU A 114 14.99 -6.29 17.58
CA LEU A 114 13.67 -6.90 17.79
C LEU A 114 12.57 -5.84 17.86
N LEU A 115 12.78 -4.73 18.57
CA LEU A 115 11.85 -3.60 18.59
C LEU A 115 11.65 -3.01 17.19
N SER A 116 12.72 -2.94 16.39
CA SER A 116 12.63 -2.49 15.00
C SER A 116 11.76 -3.42 14.15
N PHE A 117 11.86 -4.74 14.29
CA PHE A 117 10.97 -5.67 13.60
C PHE A 117 9.50 -5.51 14.03
N PHE A 118 9.22 -5.30 15.32
CA PHE A 118 7.85 -5.01 15.78
C PHE A 118 7.31 -3.71 15.18
N LEU A 119 8.13 -2.65 15.12
CA LEU A 119 7.70 -1.41 14.48
C LEU A 119 7.51 -1.57 12.97
N GLN A 120 8.36 -2.33 12.28
CA GLN A 120 8.16 -2.63 10.86
C GLN A 120 6.86 -3.41 10.61
N LEU A 121 6.51 -4.36 11.50
CA LEU A 121 5.22 -5.02 11.45
C LEU A 121 4.06 -4.04 11.66
N ALA A 122 4.23 -3.08 12.59
CA ALA A 122 3.22 -2.06 12.87
C ALA A 122 2.95 -1.12 11.68
N LEU A 123 3.87 -0.98 10.71
CA LEU A 123 3.61 -0.23 9.48
C LEU A 123 2.40 -0.77 8.72
N PHE A 124 2.26 -2.10 8.65
CA PHE A 124 1.15 -2.75 7.95
C PHE A 124 -0.21 -2.58 8.61
N LEU A 125 -0.25 -2.10 9.87
CA LEU A 125 -1.50 -1.70 10.52
C LEU A 125 -2.06 -0.38 9.97
N ASN A 126 -1.21 0.44 9.35
CA ASN A 126 -1.58 1.75 8.78
C ASN A 126 -1.74 1.68 7.28
N ASP A 127 -0.78 1.06 6.59
CA ASP A 127 -0.72 1.02 5.14
C ASP A 127 -0.12 -0.32 4.68
N GLN A 128 -0.79 -0.98 3.73
CA GLN A 128 -0.39 -2.28 3.17
C GLN A 128 0.03 -2.16 1.71
N THR A 129 0.41 -0.97 1.27
CA THR A 129 0.86 -0.72 -0.10
C THR A 129 2.21 -1.36 -0.40
N LEU A 130 2.48 -1.56 -1.68
CA LEU A 130 3.75 -2.12 -2.17
C LEU A 130 4.99 -1.32 -1.70
N PRO A 131 5.00 0.03 -1.67
CA PRO A 131 6.12 0.79 -1.12
C PRO A 131 6.43 0.45 0.34
N VAL A 132 5.39 0.32 1.17
CA VAL A 132 5.54 -0.03 2.60
C VAL A 132 6.14 -1.42 2.74
N ALA A 133 5.72 -2.40 1.91
CA ALA A 133 6.31 -3.73 1.88
C ALA A 133 7.80 -3.68 1.47
N GLY A 134 8.15 -2.87 0.48
CA GLY A 134 9.54 -2.64 0.06
C GLY A 134 10.41 -2.01 1.17
N LEU A 135 9.87 -1.02 1.87
CA LEU A 135 10.54 -0.40 3.02
C LEU A 135 10.74 -1.38 4.18
N ALA A 136 9.72 -2.19 4.50
CA ALA A 136 9.82 -3.22 5.53
C ALA A 136 10.85 -4.30 5.17
N LEU A 137 10.91 -4.72 3.89
CA LEU A 137 11.91 -5.66 3.40
C LEU A 137 13.34 -5.08 3.52
N THR A 138 13.52 -3.83 3.10
CA THR A 138 14.81 -3.13 3.20
C THR A 138 15.23 -2.96 4.66
N GLY A 139 14.30 -2.52 5.52
CA GLY A 139 14.52 -2.43 6.96
C GLY A 139 14.89 -3.77 7.58
N SER A 140 14.20 -4.85 7.18
CA SER A 140 14.52 -6.22 7.63
C SER A 140 15.90 -6.69 7.17
N LEU A 141 16.32 -6.33 5.95
CA LEU A 141 17.68 -6.62 5.46
C LEU A 141 18.72 -5.93 6.34
N ILE A 142 18.58 -4.62 6.58
CA ILE A 142 19.56 -3.86 7.38
C ILE A 142 19.55 -4.33 8.84
N ALA A 143 18.39 -4.66 9.39
CA ALA A 143 18.26 -5.26 10.72
C ALA A 143 18.99 -6.61 10.82
N THR A 144 18.89 -7.46 9.80
CA THR A 144 19.61 -8.73 9.71
C THR A 144 21.11 -8.51 9.60
N VAL A 145 21.54 -7.55 8.79
CA VAL A 145 22.96 -7.14 8.68
C VAL A 145 23.50 -6.64 10.02
N THR A 146 22.70 -5.88 10.79
CA THR A 146 23.07 -5.46 12.14
C THR A 146 23.34 -6.65 13.05
N LEU A 147 22.52 -7.71 13.00
CA LEU A 147 22.76 -8.94 13.78
C LEU A 147 23.99 -9.70 13.30
N LEU A 148 24.23 -9.77 11.99
CA LEU A 148 25.43 -10.40 11.41
C LEU A 148 26.71 -9.68 11.83
N SER A 149 26.70 -8.35 11.87
CA SER A 149 27.84 -7.54 12.28
C SER A 149 28.26 -7.76 13.74
N LEU A 150 27.38 -8.30 14.60
CA LEU A 150 27.70 -8.71 15.96
C LEU A 150 28.55 -9.99 16.00
N GLN A 151 28.38 -10.89 15.02
CA GLN A 151 29.07 -12.18 14.98
C GLN A 151 30.42 -12.08 14.26
N ASP A 152 30.44 -11.38 13.13
CA ASP A 152 31.66 -11.19 12.33
C ASP A 152 31.99 -9.71 12.17
N VAL A 153 32.74 -9.17 13.13
CA VAL A 153 33.17 -7.77 13.18
C VAL A 153 34.18 -7.42 12.09
N ARG A 154 34.83 -8.43 11.50
CA ARG A 154 35.87 -8.25 10.48
C ARG A 154 35.34 -8.35 9.05
N ALA A 155 34.13 -8.83 8.86
CA ALA A 155 33.53 -8.93 7.55
C ALA A 155 33.30 -7.53 6.96
N ASP A 156 33.64 -7.37 5.68
CA ASP A 156 33.32 -6.16 4.92
C ASP A 156 31.83 -5.95 4.78
N ALA A 157 31.39 -4.69 4.68
CA ALA A 157 29.97 -4.30 4.55
C ALA A 157 29.28 -5.01 3.36
N GLY A 158 30.00 -5.16 2.24
CA GLY A 158 29.48 -5.87 1.07
C GLY A 158 29.23 -7.36 1.34
N GLN A 159 30.11 -8.00 2.10
CA GLN A 159 29.94 -9.41 2.52
C GLN A 159 28.77 -9.56 3.49
N GLN A 160 28.61 -8.64 4.44
CA GLN A 160 27.50 -8.63 5.38
C GLN A 160 26.16 -8.45 4.66
N LEU A 161 26.05 -7.50 3.71
CA LEU A 161 24.88 -7.30 2.87
C LEU A 161 24.56 -8.52 2.00
N ARG A 162 25.57 -9.12 1.37
CA ARG A 162 25.39 -10.34 0.58
C ARG A 162 24.89 -11.50 1.43
N THR A 163 25.44 -11.68 2.62
CA THR A 163 25.02 -12.74 3.54
C THR A 163 23.61 -12.49 4.06
N GLY A 164 23.28 -11.25 4.46
CA GLY A 164 21.94 -10.86 4.87
C GLY A 164 20.92 -11.07 3.76
N GLY A 165 21.24 -10.68 2.52
CA GLY A 165 20.39 -10.93 1.35
C GLY A 165 20.18 -12.42 1.08
N LEU A 166 21.22 -13.25 1.21
CA LEU A 166 21.07 -14.70 1.07
C LEU A 166 20.19 -15.32 2.16
N LEU A 167 20.27 -14.84 3.40
CA LEU A 167 19.38 -15.30 4.48
C LEU A 167 17.93 -14.94 4.22
N LEU A 168 17.64 -13.72 3.74
CA LEU A 168 16.30 -13.33 3.35
C LEU A 168 15.79 -14.12 2.15
N LEU A 169 16.65 -14.40 1.17
CA LEU A 169 16.30 -15.24 0.03
C LEU A 169 15.96 -16.68 0.47
N GLN A 170 16.69 -17.23 1.45
CA GLN A 170 16.41 -18.53 2.04
C GLN A 170 15.12 -18.54 2.88
N ALA A 171 14.72 -17.39 3.43
CA ALA A 171 13.45 -17.24 4.14
C ALA A 171 12.24 -17.15 3.18
N LEU A 172 12.45 -16.78 1.91
CA LEU A 172 11.37 -16.58 0.93
C LEU A 172 10.47 -17.81 0.72
N PRO A 173 10.98 -19.05 0.58
CA PRO A 173 10.13 -20.24 0.49
C PRO A 173 9.23 -20.42 1.72
N PHE A 174 9.74 -20.14 2.92
CA PHE A 174 8.94 -20.18 4.15
C PHE A 174 7.84 -19.13 4.15
N LEU A 175 8.17 -17.90 3.70
CA LEU A 175 7.20 -16.83 3.57
C LEU A 175 6.06 -17.22 2.61
N ILE A 176 6.39 -17.82 1.46
CA ILE A 176 5.39 -18.26 0.47
C ILE A 176 4.48 -19.35 1.07
N VAL A 177 5.07 -20.35 1.73
CA VAL A 177 4.31 -21.43 2.38
C VAL A 177 3.40 -20.86 3.46
N LEU A 178 3.91 -20.00 4.33
CA LEU A 178 3.14 -19.32 5.37
C LEU A 178 2.01 -18.48 4.75
N PHE A 179 2.30 -17.72 3.72
CA PHE A 179 1.32 -16.86 3.06
C PHE A 179 0.14 -17.66 2.47
N ILE A 180 0.43 -18.80 1.81
CA ILE A 180 -0.58 -19.63 1.15
C ILE A 180 -1.37 -20.47 2.16
N ALA A 181 -0.68 -21.12 3.11
CA ALA A 181 -1.28 -22.13 3.97
C ALA A 181 -1.73 -21.62 5.35
N PHE A 182 -1.29 -20.41 5.78
CA PHE A 182 -1.72 -19.87 7.07
C PHE A 182 -3.23 -19.58 7.06
N PRO A 183 -4.01 -20.13 8.02
CA PRO A 183 -5.46 -19.96 8.04
C PRO A 183 -5.85 -18.47 8.10
N ARG A 184 -6.69 -18.02 7.17
CA ARG A 184 -7.24 -16.66 7.16
C ARG A 184 -8.49 -16.61 8.01
N ILE A 185 -8.48 -15.75 9.04
CA ILE A 185 -9.61 -15.53 9.94
C ILE A 185 -10.44 -14.38 9.40
N GLU A 186 -11.75 -14.53 9.34
CA GLU A 186 -12.67 -13.46 8.94
C GLU A 186 -12.83 -12.45 10.08
N GLY A 187 -12.64 -11.18 9.74
CA GLY A 187 -12.81 -10.04 10.65
C GLY A 187 -11.54 -9.65 11.43
N PRO A 188 -11.56 -8.48 12.08
CA PRO A 188 -10.45 -8.01 12.88
C PRO A 188 -10.31 -8.84 14.16
N LEU A 189 -9.10 -9.30 14.46
CA LEU A 189 -8.77 -10.08 15.67
C LEU A 189 -9.02 -9.29 16.97
N TRP A 190 -9.11 -7.97 16.88
CA TRP A 190 -9.42 -7.04 17.97
C TRP A 190 -10.26 -5.88 17.44
N GLY A 191 -11.17 -5.38 18.25
CA GLY A 191 -11.98 -4.20 17.94
C GLY A 191 -11.06 -2.99 17.74
N LEU A 192 -11.06 -2.41 16.54
CA LEU A 192 -10.36 -1.16 16.28
C LEU A 192 -11.16 -0.01 16.94
N PRO A 193 -10.50 0.94 17.63
CA PRO A 193 -11.16 2.14 18.11
C PRO A 193 -11.78 2.91 16.93
N ASN A 194 -12.97 3.50 17.14
CA ASN A 194 -13.68 4.27 16.10
C ASN A 194 -12.86 5.43 15.52
N ASP A 195 -11.84 5.91 16.23
CA ASP A 195 -10.99 7.04 15.83
C ASP A 195 -9.87 6.68 14.85
N ALA A 196 -9.64 5.39 14.57
CA ALA A 196 -8.62 4.95 13.63
C ALA A 196 -8.92 5.32 12.15
N PHE A 197 -10.14 5.83 11.89
CA PHE A 197 -10.62 6.18 10.57
C PHE A 197 -10.81 7.69 10.41
N ARG A 198 -9.79 8.49 10.71
CA ARG A 198 -9.79 9.91 10.31
C ARG A 198 -9.84 9.98 8.79
N ALA A 199 -10.86 10.70 8.34
CA ALA A 199 -11.33 10.81 6.98
C ALA A 199 -10.22 10.90 5.93
N THR A 200 -10.13 9.91 5.06
CA THR A 200 -9.62 10.11 3.73
C THR A 200 -10.58 11.10 3.05
N THR A 201 -10.07 12.24 2.59
CA THR A 201 -10.82 13.23 1.82
C THR A 201 -11.44 12.55 0.62
N GLY A 202 -12.74 12.56 0.53
CA GLY A 202 -13.54 11.99 -0.55
C GLY A 202 -14.83 12.78 -0.73
N LEU A 203 -15.75 12.26 -1.54
CA LEU A 203 -17.08 12.85 -1.72
C LEU A 203 -17.80 13.05 -0.37
N SER A 204 -18.68 14.06 -0.30
CA SER A 204 -19.46 14.41 0.88
C SER A 204 -20.95 14.19 0.66
N ASP A 205 -21.75 14.03 1.75
CA ASP A 205 -23.22 14.05 1.75
C ASP A 205 -23.78 15.45 1.49
N THR A 206 -22.90 16.43 1.44
CA THR A 206 -23.22 17.83 1.19
C THR A 206 -22.33 18.37 0.09
N MET A 207 -22.86 19.23 -0.74
CA MET A 207 -22.16 19.94 -1.80
C MET A 207 -22.49 21.43 -1.70
N GLU A 208 -21.46 22.23 -1.50
CA GLU A 208 -21.52 23.67 -1.69
C GLU A 208 -20.64 24.02 -2.89
N PRO A 209 -21.11 24.84 -3.85
CA PRO A 209 -20.28 25.19 -5.00
C PRO A 209 -18.91 25.72 -4.58
N GLY A 210 -17.83 24.97 -4.89
CA GLY A 210 -16.48 25.19 -4.40
C GLY A 210 -15.90 24.05 -3.56
N SER A 211 -16.71 23.12 -3.09
CA SER A 211 -16.28 22.08 -2.13
C SER A 211 -15.46 20.94 -2.74
N ILE A 212 -15.62 20.63 -4.02
CA ILE A 212 -14.87 19.58 -4.74
C ILE A 212 -13.51 20.08 -5.25
N SER A 213 -13.19 21.36 -5.13
CA SER A 213 -11.92 21.92 -5.67
C SER A 213 -10.68 21.19 -5.14
N ASP A 214 -10.62 20.91 -3.84
CA ASP A 214 -9.50 20.21 -3.21
C ASP A 214 -9.37 18.75 -3.70
N LEU A 215 -10.52 18.09 -3.99
CA LEU A 215 -10.53 16.74 -4.57
C LEU A 215 -9.99 16.73 -5.99
N SER A 216 -10.34 17.74 -6.78
CA SER A 216 -9.90 17.85 -8.17
C SER A 216 -8.38 18.06 -8.32
N GLU A 217 -7.69 18.51 -7.28
CA GLU A 217 -6.23 18.61 -7.24
C GLU A 217 -5.56 17.28 -6.77
N SER A 218 -6.30 16.32 -6.24
CA SER A 218 -5.76 15.08 -5.68
C SER A 218 -5.61 13.97 -6.74
N SER A 219 -4.41 13.46 -6.92
CA SER A 219 -4.11 12.30 -7.77
C SER A 219 -4.37 10.94 -7.09
N ALA A 220 -4.85 10.94 -5.84
CA ALA A 220 -5.16 9.71 -5.12
C ALA A 220 -6.24 8.88 -5.85
N ILE A 221 -6.12 7.57 -5.79
CA ILE A 221 -7.07 6.67 -6.43
C ILE A 221 -8.33 6.58 -5.56
N ALA A 222 -9.51 6.76 -6.17
CA ALA A 222 -10.80 6.57 -5.53
C ALA A 222 -11.30 5.13 -5.71
N LEU A 223 -11.21 4.61 -6.91
CA LEU A 223 -11.60 3.25 -7.26
C LEU A 223 -10.84 2.72 -8.47
N ARG A 224 -10.87 1.40 -8.65
CA ARG A 224 -10.39 0.71 -9.85
C ARG A 224 -11.48 -0.20 -10.39
N ALA A 225 -11.58 -0.30 -11.71
CA ALA A 225 -12.51 -1.20 -12.38
C ALA A 225 -11.78 -2.05 -13.40
N ALA A 226 -11.83 -3.36 -13.21
CA ALA A 226 -11.32 -4.34 -14.16
C ALA A 226 -12.53 -4.91 -14.93
N PHE A 227 -12.68 -4.54 -16.20
CA PHE A 227 -13.78 -4.98 -17.04
C PHE A 227 -13.49 -6.35 -17.65
N ASP A 228 -14.54 -7.18 -17.75
CA ASP A 228 -14.51 -8.41 -18.52
C ASP A 228 -14.90 -8.08 -19.98
N GLY A 229 -13.91 -7.67 -20.76
CA GLY A 229 -14.08 -7.13 -22.11
C GLY A 229 -13.83 -5.62 -22.20
N PRO A 230 -14.24 -4.97 -23.30
CA PRO A 230 -14.00 -3.54 -23.50
C PRO A 230 -14.80 -2.70 -22.50
N PRO A 231 -14.17 -1.68 -21.92
CA PRO A 231 -14.87 -0.76 -21.02
C PRO A 231 -15.92 0.06 -21.78
N PRO A 232 -16.97 0.57 -21.08
CA PRO A 232 -17.97 1.42 -21.71
C PRO A 232 -17.35 2.69 -22.29
N PRO A 233 -17.99 3.31 -23.31
CA PRO A 233 -17.56 4.60 -23.85
C PRO A 233 -17.46 5.68 -22.75
N ALA A 234 -16.59 6.67 -22.91
CA ALA A 234 -16.35 7.72 -21.92
C ALA A 234 -17.62 8.42 -21.43
N ARG A 235 -18.58 8.68 -22.35
CA ARG A 235 -19.90 9.28 -22.04
C ARG A 235 -20.80 8.45 -21.11
N MET A 236 -20.48 7.17 -20.88
CA MET A 236 -21.22 6.27 -19.99
C MET A 236 -20.49 6.02 -18.65
N ARG A 237 -19.28 6.54 -18.48
CA ARG A 237 -18.44 6.27 -17.29
C ARG A 237 -18.80 7.23 -16.16
N TYR A 238 -20.01 7.08 -15.60
CA TYR A 238 -20.44 7.80 -14.40
C TYR A 238 -20.53 6.85 -13.22
N TRP A 239 -19.69 7.08 -12.23
CA TRP A 239 -19.61 6.31 -10.99
C TRP A 239 -20.49 7.00 -9.94
N ARG A 240 -21.68 6.45 -9.75
CA ARG A 240 -22.74 7.08 -8.98
C ARG A 240 -22.42 7.09 -7.49
N GLY A 241 -22.41 8.27 -6.90
CA GLY A 241 -22.27 8.52 -5.47
C GLY A 241 -23.53 9.13 -4.85
N PRO A 242 -23.40 10.07 -3.91
CA PRO A 242 -24.53 10.72 -3.25
C PRO A 242 -25.47 11.43 -4.20
N VAL A 243 -26.78 11.29 -3.91
CA VAL A 243 -27.84 12.05 -4.55
C VAL A 243 -28.32 13.13 -3.60
N LEU A 244 -28.27 14.40 -4.05
CA LEU A 244 -28.51 15.57 -3.23
C LEU A 244 -29.79 16.23 -3.68
N SER A 245 -30.87 16.06 -2.89
CA SER A 245 -32.22 16.53 -3.22
C SER A 245 -32.66 17.78 -2.46
N GLN A 246 -32.08 18.06 -1.30
CA GLN A 246 -32.40 19.25 -0.51
C GLN A 246 -31.46 20.41 -0.83
N PHE A 247 -32.06 21.59 -1.09
CA PHE A 247 -31.31 22.83 -1.34
C PHE A 247 -31.74 23.90 -0.34
N ASP A 248 -30.79 24.47 0.39
CA ASP A 248 -31.04 25.51 1.39
C ASP A 248 -30.87 26.95 0.86
N GLY A 249 -30.54 27.09 -0.42
CA GLY A 249 -30.21 28.36 -1.10
C GLY A 249 -28.74 28.51 -1.43
N ARG A 250 -27.87 27.74 -0.80
CA ARG A 250 -26.44 27.72 -1.01
C ARG A 250 -25.88 26.30 -1.14
N SER A 251 -26.29 25.41 -0.24
CA SER A 251 -25.77 24.06 -0.15
C SER A 251 -26.80 23.01 -0.55
N TRP A 252 -26.34 21.97 -1.18
CA TRP A 252 -27.09 20.76 -1.49
C TRP A 252 -26.82 19.68 -0.46
N ARG A 253 -27.86 18.92 -0.05
CA ARG A 253 -27.73 17.85 0.93
C ARG A 253 -28.46 16.58 0.49
N ALA A 254 -27.90 15.45 0.86
CA ALA A 254 -28.58 14.17 0.72
C ALA A 254 -29.73 14.08 1.73
N VAL A 255 -30.83 13.49 1.32
CA VAL A 255 -31.90 13.10 2.23
C VAL A 255 -31.53 11.78 2.87
N ALA A 256 -31.73 11.67 4.18
CA ALA A 256 -31.47 10.39 4.87
C ALA A 256 -32.24 9.27 4.16
N ALA A 257 -31.52 8.23 3.76
CA ALA A 257 -32.13 7.08 3.11
C ALA A 257 -33.12 6.42 4.06
N GLY A 258 -34.40 6.67 3.82
CA GLY A 258 -35.50 6.07 4.61
C GLY A 258 -35.46 4.54 4.48
N SER A 259 -36.14 3.86 5.42
CA SER A 259 -36.37 2.41 5.42
C SER A 259 -37.34 1.93 4.34
N ALA A 260 -37.54 2.68 3.25
CA ALA A 260 -38.45 2.30 2.18
C ALA A 260 -37.94 1.09 1.39
N ALA A 261 -38.83 0.36 0.76
CA ALA A 261 -38.52 -0.77 -0.10
C ALA A 261 -37.55 -0.36 -1.21
N ALA A 262 -36.63 -1.27 -1.58
CA ALA A 262 -35.70 -1.03 -2.68
C ALA A 262 -36.43 -0.58 -3.95
N PRO A 263 -35.91 0.40 -4.70
CA PRO A 263 -36.55 0.90 -5.90
C PRO A 263 -36.65 -0.24 -6.92
N ARG A 264 -37.83 -0.30 -7.60
CA ARG A 264 -38.04 -1.26 -8.68
C ARG A 264 -37.56 -0.66 -9.99
N TYR A 265 -36.70 -1.38 -10.68
CA TYR A 265 -36.25 -1.04 -12.03
C TYR A 265 -36.05 -2.33 -12.84
N VAL A 266 -36.14 -2.22 -14.14
CA VAL A 266 -35.88 -3.29 -15.08
C VAL A 266 -34.64 -2.88 -15.85
N THR A 267 -33.59 -3.70 -15.76
CA THR A 267 -32.33 -3.44 -16.45
C THR A 267 -32.52 -3.38 -17.96
N ALA A 268 -31.90 -2.39 -18.61
CA ALA A 268 -32.02 -2.18 -20.06
C ALA A 268 -30.65 -1.75 -20.63
N GLY A 269 -30.46 -1.99 -21.92
CA GLY A 269 -29.24 -1.66 -22.65
C GLY A 269 -28.10 -2.66 -22.47
N PRO A 270 -26.89 -2.30 -22.94
CA PRO A 270 -25.72 -3.16 -22.85
C PRO A 270 -25.28 -3.38 -21.41
N ALA A 271 -24.92 -4.63 -21.11
CA ALA A 271 -24.37 -5.02 -19.82
C ALA A 271 -22.85 -4.91 -19.82
N PHE A 272 -22.28 -4.45 -18.72
CA PHE A 272 -20.84 -4.41 -18.50
C PHE A 272 -20.50 -5.17 -17.22
N ASP A 273 -19.80 -6.28 -17.35
CA ASP A 273 -19.27 -7.06 -16.23
C ASP A 273 -17.91 -6.50 -15.82
N TYR A 274 -17.76 -6.23 -14.52
CA TYR A 274 -16.50 -5.71 -14.01
C TYR A 274 -16.30 -6.02 -12.54
N VAL A 275 -15.04 -6.01 -12.12
CA VAL A 275 -14.65 -6.09 -10.72
C VAL A 275 -14.28 -4.69 -10.23
N LEU A 276 -15.09 -4.16 -9.34
CA LEU A 276 -14.84 -2.89 -8.65
C LEU A 276 -13.93 -3.12 -7.46
N THR A 277 -12.83 -2.39 -7.37
CA THR A 277 -11.99 -2.27 -6.18
C THR A 277 -12.10 -0.85 -5.64
N LEU A 278 -12.81 -0.70 -4.53
CA LEU A 278 -13.12 0.58 -3.90
C LEU A 278 -12.14 0.86 -2.77
N GLU A 279 -11.51 2.04 -2.78
CA GLU A 279 -10.65 2.49 -1.70
C GLU A 279 -11.47 2.92 -0.46
N PRO A 280 -10.93 2.81 0.76
CA PRO A 280 -11.63 3.19 1.98
C PRO A 280 -11.97 4.68 1.98
N HIS A 281 -13.23 5.04 2.27
CA HIS A 281 -13.67 6.44 2.37
C HIS A 281 -14.64 6.68 3.55
N ASN A 282 -14.81 5.68 4.42
CA ASN A 282 -15.62 5.73 5.64
C ASN A 282 -17.10 6.17 5.44
N ARG A 283 -17.65 5.92 4.25
CA ARG A 283 -19.05 6.18 3.88
C ARG A 283 -19.69 4.89 3.34
N PRO A 284 -21.01 4.78 3.32
CA PRO A 284 -21.67 3.56 2.85
C PRO A 284 -21.75 3.43 1.32
N TRP A 285 -21.35 4.43 0.53
CA TRP A 285 -21.52 4.42 -0.93
C TRP A 285 -20.60 3.41 -1.60
N LEU A 286 -21.12 2.64 -2.56
CA LEU A 286 -20.35 1.65 -3.31
C LEU A 286 -19.91 2.14 -4.70
N LEU A 287 -20.20 3.38 -5.06
CA LEU A 287 -19.72 4.07 -6.28
C LEU A 287 -19.78 3.19 -7.54
N ALA A 288 -20.92 2.54 -7.77
CA ALA A 288 -21.10 1.66 -8.91
C ALA A 288 -21.22 2.46 -10.22
N LEU A 289 -20.93 1.80 -11.35
CA LEU A 289 -21.12 2.35 -12.68
C LEU A 289 -22.63 2.46 -12.95
N ASP A 290 -23.18 3.63 -12.63
CA ASP A 290 -24.61 3.97 -12.69
C ASP A 290 -25.49 2.94 -11.94
N VAL A 291 -26.15 2.02 -12.64
CA VAL A 291 -27.03 1.00 -12.07
C VAL A 291 -26.52 -0.38 -12.31
N THR A 292 -26.51 -1.20 -11.26
CA THR A 292 -26.10 -2.60 -11.31
C THR A 292 -27.32 -3.52 -11.30
N ALA A 293 -27.13 -4.78 -11.69
CA ALA A 293 -28.11 -5.83 -11.45
C ALA A 293 -28.45 -5.93 -9.96
N ALA A 294 -29.66 -6.37 -9.65
CA ALA A 294 -30.09 -6.63 -8.27
C ALA A 294 -29.30 -7.78 -7.64
N GLY A 295 -29.21 -7.82 -6.30
CA GLY A 295 -28.62 -8.95 -5.57
C GLY A 295 -27.14 -8.81 -5.26
N VAL A 296 -26.60 -7.59 -5.18
CA VAL A 296 -25.23 -7.35 -4.70
C VAL A 296 -25.13 -7.71 -3.22
N GLU A 297 -24.23 -8.62 -2.87
CA GLU A 297 -24.03 -9.07 -1.48
C GLU A 297 -23.65 -7.92 -0.55
N HIS A 298 -24.24 -7.89 0.65
CA HIS A 298 -24.01 -6.88 1.68
C HIS A 298 -24.23 -5.43 1.19
N ALA A 299 -25.10 -5.25 0.18
CA ALA A 299 -25.47 -3.96 -0.35
C ALA A 299 -26.98 -3.85 -0.54
N ARG A 300 -27.47 -2.61 -0.56
CA ARG A 300 -28.88 -2.29 -0.87
C ARG A 300 -28.95 -1.03 -1.71
N TYR A 301 -29.99 -0.90 -2.51
CA TYR A 301 -30.32 0.35 -3.14
C TYR A 301 -31.13 1.24 -2.20
N ALA A 302 -30.78 2.52 -2.13
CA ALA A 302 -31.63 3.56 -1.58
C ALA A 302 -32.69 3.96 -2.60
N ASN A 303 -33.73 4.69 -2.14
CA ASN A 303 -34.87 5.13 -3.00
C ASN A 303 -34.44 6.05 -4.15
N ASP A 304 -33.29 6.66 -4.05
CA ASP A 304 -32.69 7.55 -5.03
C ASP A 304 -31.69 6.83 -5.96
N PHE A 305 -31.71 5.50 -5.94
CA PHE A 305 -30.85 4.62 -6.73
C PHE A 305 -29.35 4.67 -6.37
N GLN A 306 -29.01 5.12 -5.17
CA GLN A 306 -27.66 4.93 -4.64
C GLN A 306 -27.45 3.46 -4.21
N LEU A 307 -26.34 2.87 -4.59
CA LEU A 307 -25.93 1.57 -4.07
C LEU A 307 -25.16 1.77 -2.76
N LEU A 308 -25.70 1.27 -1.66
CA LEU A 308 -25.18 1.46 -0.31
C LEU A 308 -24.75 0.13 0.30
N ALA A 309 -23.56 0.10 0.89
CA ALA A 309 -23.13 -1.00 1.73
C ALA A 309 -23.89 -1.01 3.07
N THR A 310 -24.02 -2.16 3.68
CA THR A 310 -24.62 -2.31 5.03
C THR A 310 -23.78 -1.68 6.13
N THR A 311 -22.47 -1.53 5.91
CA THR A 311 -21.51 -0.87 6.80
C THR A 311 -20.67 0.11 6.01
N PRO A 312 -20.19 1.23 6.61
CA PRO A 312 -19.27 2.15 5.94
C PRO A 312 -18.04 1.43 5.38
N VAL A 313 -17.56 1.86 4.22
CA VAL A 313 -16.37 1.32 3.56
C VAL A 313 -15.13 1.83 4.28
N ARG A 314 -14.69 1.08 5.28
CA ARG A 314 -13.52 1.38 6.11
C ARG A 314 -12.26 0.65 5.65
N GLU A 315 -12.44 -0.37 4.84
CA GLU A 315 -11.40 -1.19 4.26
C GLU A 315 -11.61 -1.26 2.74
N ARG A 316 -10.56 -1.57 2.00
CA ARG A 316 -10.67 -1.77 0.56
C ARG A 316 -11.65 -2.89 0.28
N ARG A 317 -12.69 -2.59 -0.53
CA ARG A 317 -13.70 -3.58 -0.93
C ARG A 317 -13.54 -3.97 -2.39
N ARG A 318 -13.72 -5.24 -2.66
CA ARG A 318 -13.75 -5.79 -4.02
C ARG A 318 -15.12 -6.42 -4.27
N LEU A 319 -15.77 -5.98 -5.34
CA LEU A 319 -17.14 -6.37 -5.68
C LEU A 319 -17.18 -6.77 -7.16
N ALA A 320 -17.74 -7.92 -7.46
CA ALA A 320 -18.08 -8.30 -8.84
C ALA A 320 -19.47 -7.72 -9.16
N LEU A 321 -19.54 -6.86 -10.16
CA LEU A 321 -20.74 -6.10 -10.51
C LEU A 321 -21.05 -6.26 -12.00
N ARG A 322 -22.34 -6.22 -12.32
CA ARG A 322 -22.84 -6.11 -13.69
C ARG A 322 -23.64 -4.83 -13.80
N ALA A 323 -23.14 -3.88 -14.57
CA ALA A 323 -23.79 -2.57 -14.73
C ALA A 323 -24.60 -2.48 -16.02
N TYR A 324 -25.66 -1.65 -15.95
CA TYR A 324 -26.56 -1.33 -17.06
C TYR A 324 -26.76 0.19 -17.13
N PRO A 325 -25.82 0.94 -17.70
CA PRO A 325 -25.82 2.43 -17.65
C PRO A 325 -26.99 3.10 -18.38
N GLU A 326 -27.73 2.36 -19.23
CA GLU A 326 -28.88 2.87 -19.99
C GLU A 326 -30.24 2.53 -19.34
N THR A 327 -30.24 1.97 -18.13
CA THR A 327 -31.45 1.59 -17.43
C THR A 327 -32.29 2.82 -17.03
N PRO A 328 -33.58 2.89 -17.40
CA PRO A 328 -34.47 3.92 -16.92
C PRO A 328 -34.68 3.84 -15.40
N LEU A 329 -34.47 4.94 -14.68
CA LEU A 329 -34.56 5.01 -13.23
C LEU A 329 -35.82 5.71 -12.78
N GLY A 330 -36.72 5.02 -12.07
CA GLY A 330 -37.93 5.60 -11.50
C GLY A 330 -38.88 6.19 -12.55
N PRO A 331 -39.34 5.43 -13.57
CA PRO A 331 -40.29 5.90 -14.57
C PRO A 331 -41.62 6.30 -13.92
N VAL A 332 -41.88 5.77 -12.73
CA VAL A 332 -43.02 6.16 -11.87
C VAL A 332 -42.45 6.45 -10.48
N GLU A 333 -42.58 7.68 -10.03
CA GLU A 333 -42.08 8.14 -8.74
C GLU A 333 -43.24 8.63 -7.83
N PRO A 334 -43.12 8.47 -6.50
CA PRO A 334 -44.10 9.02 -5.56
C PRO A 334 -44.19 10.56 -5.68
N ALA A 335 -45.38 11.09 -5.69
CA ALA A 335 -45.62 12.54 -5.79
C ALA A 335 -44.89 13.35 -4.70
N GLY A 336 -44.72 12.77 -3.50
CA GLY A 336 -43.94 13.40 -2.43
C GLY A 336 -42.46 13.58 -2.76
N LEU A 337 -41.86 12.58 -3.43
CA LEU A 337 -40.46 12.64 -3.89
C LEU A 337 -40.27 13.69 -5.00
N LEU A 338 -41.21 13.72 -5.96
CA LEU A 338 -41.19 14.72 -7.03
C LEU A 338 -41.35 16.14 -6.48
N ARG A 339 -42.28 16.35 -5.53
CA ARG A 339 -42.47 17.67 -4.86
C ARG A 339 -41.21 18.10 -4.13
N MET A 340 -40.53 17.20 -3.44
CA MET A 340 -39.26 17.51 -2.77
C MET A 340 -38.19 17.97 -3.79
N ASN A 341 -38.12 17.34 -4.95
CA ASN A 341 -37.20 17.69 -6.02
C ASN A 341 -37.62 18.89 -6.87
N LEU A 342 -38.70 19.57 -6.51
CA LEU A 342 -39.15 20.86 -7.03
C LEU A 342 -38.88 22.02 -6.07
N GLN A 343 -38.57 21.72 -4.79
CA GLN A 343 -38.43 22.75 -3.76
C GLN A 343 -37.25 23.68 -4.01
N LEU A 344 -37.50 24.97 -3.93
CA LEU A 344 -36.52 26.05 -3.88
C LEU A 344 -36.85 26.94 -2.67
N PRO A 345 -35.84 27.37 -1.91
CA PRO A 345 -36.03 28.29 -0.79
C PRO A 345 -36.42 29.68 -1.31
N ALA A 346 -37.39 30.32 -0.66
CA ALA A 346 -37.81 31.65 -1.04
C ALA A 346 -36.75 32.72 -0.78
N GLY A 347 -36.67 33.72 -1.65
CA GLY A 347 -35.74 34.86 -1.48
C GLY A 347 -34.28 34.57 -1.85
N PHE A 348 -34.02 33.51 -2.60
CA PHE A 348 -32.74 33.21 -3.19
C PHE A 348 -32.79 33.23 -4.72
N ASN A 349 -31.72 33.70 -5.34
CA ASN A 349 -31.49 33.69 -6.80
C ASN A 349 -32.69 34.25 -7.63
N PRO A 350 -33.16 35.49 -7.38
CA PRO A 350 -34.33 36.05 -8.08
C PRO A 350 -34.11 36.25 -9.57
N ARG A 351 -32.91 36.69 -10.00
CA ARG A 351 -32.56 36.88 -11.40
C ARG A 351 -32.59 35.58 -12.20
N THR A 352 -32.19 34.46 -11.54
CA THR A 352 -32.31 33.14 -12.16
C THR A 352 -33.74 32.76 -12.45
N SER A 353 -34.68 33.06 -11.56
CA SER A 353 -36.10 32.76 -11.76
C SER A 353 -36.67 33.57 -12.96
N GLU A 354 -36.34 34.86 -13.05
CA GLU A 354 -36.74 35.72 -14.17
C GLU A 354 -36.15 35.20 -15.51
N LEU A 355 -34.88 34.84 -15.54
CA LEU A 355 -34.26 34.24 -16.71
C LEU A 355 -34.95 32.95 -17.15
N VAL A 356 -35.29 32.08 -16.21
CA VAL A 356 -35.95 30.80 -16.49
C VAL A 356 -37.34 31.03 -17.08
N ASP A 357 -38.13 31.99 -16.56
CA ASP A 357 -39.42 32.36 -17.10
C ASP A 357 -39.29 32.85 -18.55
N GLU A 358 -38.24 33.60 -18.88
CA GLU A 358 -37.96 34.04 -20.23
C GLU A 358 -37.60 32.86 -21.15
N LEU A 359 -36.62 32.06 -20.76
CA LEU A 359 -36.09 30.94 -21.56
C LEU A 359 -37.15 29.86 -21.85
N THR A 360 -38.04 29.62 -20.87
CA THR A 360 -39.00 28.51 -20.94
C THR A 360 -40.42 28.94 -21.35
N ARG A 361 -40.63 30.21 -21.61
CA ARG A 361 -41.95 30.77 -21.98
C ARG A 361 -42.62 30.05 -23.16
N THR A 362 -41.83 29.63 -24.14
CA THR A 362 -42.29 28.95 -25.34
C THR A 362 -42.03 27.44 -25.32
N ALA A 363 -41.52 26.90 -24.22
CA ALA A 363 -41.20 25.49 -24.06
C ALA A 363 -42.33 24.77 -23.31
N PRO A 364 -43.20 23.99 -23.99
CA PRO A 364 -44.39 23.40 -23.37
C PRO A 364 -44.06 22.17 -22.49
N ASP A 365 -43.01 21.45 -22.78
CA ASP A 365 -42.69 20.17 -22.17
C ASP A 365 -41.30 20.20 -21.49
N PRO A 366 -41.04 19.28 -20.57
CA PRO A 366 -39.76 19.20 -19.84
C PRO A 366 -38.52 19.09 -20.75
N GLU A 367 -38.62 18.35 -21.86
CA GLU A 367 -37.45 18.16 -22.77
C GLU A 367 -37.08 19.48 -23.45
N SER A 368 -38.09 20.23 -23.94
CA SER A 368 -37.88 21.55 -24.52
C SER A 368 -37.27 22.53 -23.51
N LYS A 369 -37.71 22.48 -22.23
CA LYS A 369 -37.13 23.31 -21.15
C LYS A 369 -35.66 22.95 -20.89
N VAL A 370 -35.35 21.66 -20.78
CA VAL A 370 -33.96 21.18 -20.65
C VAL A 370 -33.09 21.68 -21.82
N ALA A 371 -33.57 21.53 -23.07
CA ALA A 371 -32.85 21.97 -24.26
C ALA A 371 -32.54 23.48 -24.21
N ARG A 372 -33.51 24.31 -23.86
CA ARG A 372 -33.34 25.76 -23.75
C ARG A 372 -32.30 26.16 -22.72
N VAL A 373 -32.33 25.52 -21.54
CA VAL A 373 -31.34 25.81 -20.50
C VAL A 373 -29.93 25.31 -20.89
N LEU A 374 -29.83 24.16 -21.54
CA LEU A 374 -28.54 23.70 -22.07
C LEU A 374 -27.98 24.61 -23.17
N ASP A 375 -28.86 25.15 -24.06
CA ASP A 375 -28.46 26.11 -25.08
C ASP A 375 -27.95 27.41 -24.46
N TYR A 376 -28.54 27.86 -23.34
CA TYR A 376 -28.03 29.01 -22.59
C TYR A 376 -26.60 28.77 -22.09
N PHE A 377 -26.29 27.57 -21.56
CA PHE A 377 -24.92 27.22 -21.14
C PHE A 377 -23.98 27.10 -22.35
N ARG A 378 -24.42 26.56 -23.48
CA ARG A 378 -23.60 26.46 -24.72
C ARG A 378 -23.27 27.82 -25.32
N GLY A 379 -24.25 28.69 -25.34
CA GLY A 379 -24.13 30.07 -25.95
C GLY A 379 -23.45 31.06 -25.01
N GLY A 380 -23.38 30.76 -23.71
CA GLY A 380 -22.79 31.65 -22.73
C GLY A 380 -21.26 31.55 -22.67
N SER A 381 -20.61 32.66 -22.36
CA SER A 381 -19.15 32.73 -22.18
C SER A 381 -18.75 32.18 -20.78
N PHE A 382 -19.08 30.91 -20.51
CA PHE A 382 -18.71 30.27 -19.26
C PHE A 382 -17.30 29.69 -19.32
N ILE A 383 -16.51 29.92 -18.28
CA ILE A 383 -15.13 29.45 -18.17
C ILE A 383 -15.07 28.31 -17.11
N TYR A 384 -14.59 27.14 -17.53
CA TYR A 384 -14.32 26.06 -16.61
C TYR A 384 -12.99 26.30 -15.89
N THR A 385 -13.01 26.37 -14.54
CA THR A 385 -11.83 26.59 -13.71
C THR A 385 -11.96 25.91 -12.35
N LEU A 386 -10.87 25.35 -11.85
CA LEU A 386 -10.83 24.74 -10.51
C LEU A 386 -10.71 25.77 -9.38
N ARG A 387 -10.41 27.02 -9.70
CA ARG A 387 -10.25 28.13 -8.75
C ARG A 387 -11.21 29.26 -9.09
N PRO A 388 -12.53 29.04 -8.96
CA PRO A 388 -13.50 30.09 -9.19
C PRO A 388 -13.48 31.11 -8.06
N PRO A 389 -13.98 32.32 -8.28
CA PRO A 389 -14.27 33.27 -7.22
C PRO A 389 -15.26 32.71 -6.20
N LEU A 390 -15.12 33.08 -4.94
CA LEU A 390 -16.11 32.74 -3.91
C LEU A 390 -17.43 33.41 -4.23
N LEU A 391 -18.52 32.65 -4.05
CA LEU A 391 -19.89 33.13 -4.29
C LEU A 391 -20.56 33.51 -2.97
N GLY A 392 -21.39 34.54 -3.02
CA GLY A 392 -22.16 35.03 -1.89
C GLY A 392 -23.50 34.34 -1.69
N ARG A 393 -24.50 35.11 -1.19
CA ARG A 393 -25.81 34.59 -0.84
C ARG A 393 -26.61 34.08 -2.06
N HIS A 394 -26.54 34.78 -3.18
CA HIS A 394 -27.24 34.44 -4.42
C HIS A 394 -26.30 33.72 -5.36
N SER A 395 -25.77 32.59 -4.92
CA SER A 395 -24.65 31.90 -5.56
C SER A 395 -24.95 31.53 -7.03
N VAL A 396 -26.18 31.20 -7.38
CA VAL A 396 -26.57 30.86 -8.74
C VAL A 396 -26.66 32.13 -9.60
N ASP A 397 -27.25 33.23 -9.10
CA ASP A 397 -27.28 34.50 -9.81
C ASP A 397 -25.84 35.01 -10.07
N GLU A 398 -24.99 35.02 -9.05
CA GLU A 398 -23.62 35.46 -9.15
C GLU A 398 -22.82 34.61 -10.16
N PHE A 399 -23.06 33.30 -10.18
CA PHE A 399 -22.43 32.42 -11.17
C PHE A 399 -22.93 32.70 -12.59
N LEU A 400 -24.25 32.80 -12.80
CA LEU A 400 -24.82 32.93 -14.14
C LEU A 400 -24.57 34.29 -14.78
N PHE A 401 -24.60 35.37 -13.98
CA PHE A 401 -24.61 36.75 -14.51
C PHE A 401 -23.33 37.53 -14.26
N GLU A 402 -22.55 37.18 -13.23
CA GLU A 402 -21.41 38.00 -12.81
C GLU A 402 -20.08 37.30 -13.08
N THR A 403 -19.83 36.16 -12.43
CA THR A 403 -18.53 35.49 -12.51
C THR A 403 -18.36 34.66 -13.78
N ARG A 404 -19.38 33.91 -14.16
CA ARG A 404 -19.37 32.92 -15.26
C ARG A 404 -18.18 31.96 -15.22
N ARG A 405 -17.55 31.84 -14.06
CA ARG A 405 -16.37 31.02 -13.80
C ARG A 405 -16.69 30.01 -12.73
N GLY A 406 -16.52 28.72 -13.05
CA GLY A 406 -16.84 27.65 -12.15
C GLY A 406 -16.40 26.30 -12.67
N PHE A 407 -16.68 25.25 -11.92
CA PHE A 407 -16.50 23.85 -12.31
C PHE A 407 -17.80 23.05 -12.09
N CYS A 408 -17.78 21.74 -12.22
CA CYS A 408 -18.98 20.89 -12.31
C CYS A 408 -20.06 21.19 -11.27
N GLU A 409 -19.71 21.50 -10.02
CA GLU A 409 -20.69 21.83 -8.96
C GLU A 409 -21.50 23.10 -9.27
N HIS A 410 -20.84 24.12 -9.82
CA HIS A 410 -21.48 25.38 -10.19
C HIS A 410 -22.49 25.17 -11.33
N PHE A 411 -22.06 24.44 -12.36
CA PHE A 411 -22.93 24.13 -13.50
C PHE A 411 -24.10 23.24 -13.09
N ALA A 412 -23.85 22.14 -12.32
CA ALA A 412 -24.90 21.23 -11.88
C ALA A 412 -25.87 21.93 -10.95
N SER A 413 -25.40 22.71 -9.97
CA SER A 413 -26.25 23.48 -9.06
C SER A 413 -27.13 24.47 -9.80
N ALA A 414 -26.52 25.30 -10.67
CA ALA A 414 -27.26 26.30 -11.43
C ALA A 414 -28.31 25.66 -12.34
N PHE A 415 -27.96 24.58 -13.04
CA PHE A 415 -28.88 23.86 -13.90
C PHE A 415 -30.06 23.27 -13.13
N VAL A 416 -29.85 22.63 -11.98
CA VAL A 416 -30.91 22.04 -11.15
C VAL A 416 -31.83 23.14 -10.60
N VAL A 417 -31.27 24.27 -10.14
CA VAL A 417 -32.10 25.44 -9.70
C VAL A 417 -32.94 25.95 -10.84
N MET A 418 -32.38 26.10 -12.04
CA MET A 418 -33.13 26.54 -13.23
C MET A 418 -34.25 25.54 -13.60
N MET A 419 -33.97 24.23 -13.55
CA MET A 419 -35.02 23.21 -13.82
C MET A 419 -36.13 23.24 -12.79
N ARG A 420 -35.81 23.38 -11.51
CA ARG A 420 -36.81 23.49 -10.45
C ARG A 420 -37.68 24.77 -10.59
N ALA A 421 -37.04 25.88 -10.93
CA ALA A 421 -37.75 27.13 -11.24
C ALA A 421 -38.65 26.98 -12.46
N ALA A 422 -38.25 26.20 -13.48
CA ALA A 422 -39.08 25.85 -14.62
C ALA A 422 -40.22 24.85 -14.32
N GLY A 423 -40.34 24.41 -13.07
CA GLY A 423 -41.36 23.41 -12.64
C GLY A 423 -41.02 21.98 -13.04
N VAL A 424 -39.76 21.67 -13.30
CA VAL A 424 -39.27 20.33 -13.67
C VAL A 424 -38.52 19.73 -12.47
N PRO A 425 -38.95 18.55 -11.95
CA PRO A 425 -38.23 17.91 -10.84
C PRO A 425 -36.78 17.58 -11.22
N ALA A 426 -35.85 18.09 -10.42
CA ALA A 426 -34.43 17.90 -10.68
C ALA A 426 -33.64 17.74 -9.38
N ARG A 427 -32.50 17.02 -9.46
CA ARG A 427 -31.59 16.77 -8.33
C ARG A 427 -30.14 16.78 -8.79
N VAL A 428 -29.25 17.07 -7.86
CA VAL A 428 -27.80 16.97 -8.09
C VAL A 428 -27.34 15.56 -7.71
N VAL A 429 -26.44 14.99 -8.51
CA VAL A 429 -25.75 13.74 -8.19
C VAL A 429 -24.26 14.03 -8.18
N THR A 430 -23.58 13.56 -7.15
CA THR A 430 -22.13 13.63 -7.08
C THR A 430 -21.53 12.23 -7.20
N GLY A 431 -20.31 12.14 -7.69
CA GLY A 431 -19.62 10.88 -7.95
C GLY A 431 -18.32 11.11 -8.67
N TYR A 432 -18.01 10.22 -9.61
CA TYR A 432 -16.83 10.38 -10.48
C TYR A 432 -17.27 10.21 -11.94
N GLN A 433 -16.54 10.85 -12.86
CA GLN A 433 -16.79 10.74 -14.29
C GLN A 433 -15.50 10.47 -15.04
N GLY A 434 -15.51 9.42 -15.90
CA GLY A 434 -14.36 9.02 -16.68
C GLY A 434 -13.56 7.89 -16.03
N GLY A 435 -12.25 8.06 -15.97
CA GLY A 435 -11.26 7.08 -15.56
C GLY A 435 -10.29 6.76 -16.70
N GLU A 436 -9.03 6.60 -16.35
CA GLU A 436 -7.94 6.29 -17.27
C GLU A 436 -7.73 4.77 -17.33
N VAL A 437 -7.76 4.19 -18.52
CA VAL A 437 -7.43 2.77 -18.71
C VAL A 437 -5.91 2.63 -18.75
N ASN A 438 -5.36 1.88 -17.81
CA ASN A 438 -3.92 1.62 -17.79
C ASN A 438 -3.56 0.65 -18.95
N PRO A 439 -2.68 1.06 -19.89
CA PRO A 439 -2.35 0.25 -21.05
C PRO A 439 -1.56 -1.02 -20.72
N VAL A 440 -1.00 -1.15 -19.51
CA VAL A 440 -0.18 -2.28 -19.09
C VAL A 440 -1.03 -3.47 -18.63
N ASP A 441 -2.08 -3.21 -17.83
CA ASP A 441 -2.92 -4.25 -17.21
C ASP A 441 -4.40 -4.18 -17.60
N GLY A 442 -4.80 -3.16 -18.37
CA GLY A 442 -6.18 -2.95 -18.81
C GLY A 442 -7.13 -2.47 -17.71
N VAL A 443 -6.64 -2.25 -16.49
CA VAL A 443 -7.46 -1.79 -15.36
C VAL A 443 -7.77 -0.30 -15.52
N MET A 444 -9.04 0.05 -15.40
CA MET A 444 -9.46 1.45 -15.35
C MET A 444 -9.22 2.00 -13.94
N VAL A 445 -8.48 3.10 -13.86
CA VAL A 445 -8.18 3.82 -12.61
C VAL A 445 -8.98 5.10 -12.59
N VAL A 446 -9.82 5.28 -11.57
CA VAL A 446 -10.58 6.50 -11.31
C VAL A 446 -9.97 7.18 -10.08
N ARG A 447 -9.63 8.45 -10.24
CA ARG A 447 -8.90 9.24 -9.22
C ARG A 447 -9.83 10.19 -8.51
N GLN A 448 -9.39 10.74 -7.40
CA GLN A 448 -10.11 11.83 -6.73
C GLN A 448 -10.28 13.05 -7.65
N SER A 449 -9.32 13.32 -8.53
CA SER A 449 -9.41 14.36 -9.56
C SER A 449 -10.52 14.15 -10.59
N ASP A 450 -11.05 12.93 -10.70
CA ASP A 450 -12.18 12.63 -11.59
C ASP A 450 -13.53 12.87 -10.88
N ALA A 451 -13.53 13.41 -9.65
CA ALA A 451 -14.73 13.81 -8.93
C ALA A 451 -15.58 14.76 -9.79
N HIS A 452 -16.86 14.49 -9.82
CA HIS A 452 -17.79 15.18 -10.70
C HIS A 452 -19.18 15.32 -10.09
N ALA A 453 -19.87 16.39 -10.50
CA ALA A 453 -21.26 16.64 -10.17
C ALA A 453 -22.06 16.81 -11.47
N TRP A 454 -23.22 16.16 -11.52
CA TRP A 454 -24.14 16.26 -12.65
C TRP A 454 -25.56 16.42 -12.16
N ALA A 455 -26.49 16.70 -13.06
CA ALA A 455 -27.92 16.81 -12.77
C ALA A 455 -28.66 15.56 -13.22
N GLU A 456 -29.77 15.27 -12.55
CA GLU A 456 -30.82 14.37 -13.03
C GLU A 456 -32.14 15.11 -13.06
N VAL A 457 -32.86 14.94 -14.15
CA VAL A 457 -34.19 15.54 -14.39
C VAL A 457 -35.20 14.43 -14.55
N TRP A 458 -36.31 14.52 -13.83
CA TRP A 458 -37.34 13.52 -13.95
C TRP A 458 -38.32 13.82 -15.09
N HIS A 459 -38.61 12.79 -15.86
CA HIS A 459 -39.55 12.82 -16.98
C HIS A 459 -40.58 11.70 -16.84
N GLU A 460 -41.85 12.01 -16.96
CA GLU A 460 -42.91 11.03 -16.85
C GLU A 460 -42.72 9.89 -17.88
N GLY A 461 -42.83 8.64 -17.42
CA GLY A 461 -42.65 7.44 -18.22
C GLY A 461 -41.20 7.08 -18.58
N ARG A 462 -40.25 8.04 -18.51
CA ARG A 462 -38.81 7.80 -18.77
C ARG A 462 -37.98 7.78 -17.48
N GLY A 463 -38.50 8.38 -16.38
CA GLY A 463 -37.81 8.45 -15.10
C GLY A 463 -36.74 9.52 -15.04
N TRP A 464 -35.72 9.30 -14.18
CA TRP A 464 -34.59 10.19 -13.98
C TRP A 464 -33.58 10.08 -15.14
N ILE A 465 -33.43 11.17 -15.88
CA ILE A 465 -32.54 11.28 -17.02
C ILE A 465 -31.32 12.09 -16.57
N ARG A 466 -30.11 11.51 -16.77
CA ARG A 466 -28.84 12.20 -16.49
C ARG A 466 -28.61 13.31 -17.49
N ILE A 467 -28.36 14.50 -16.98
CA ILE A 467 -27.99 15.70 -17.74
C ILE A 467 -26.66 16.21 -17.16
N ASP A 468 -25.68 16.38 -18.00
CA ASP A 468 -24.41 16.99 -17.60
C ASP A 468 -24.26 18.39 -18.22
N PRO A 469 -24.59 19.46 -17.48
CA PRO A 469 -24.51 20.81 -17.99
C PRO A 469 -23.06 21.26 -18.21
N THR A 470 -22.10 20.63 -17.52
CA THR A 470 -20.68 20.86 -17.77
C THR A 470 -20.29 20.43 -19.18
N ALA A 471 -20.80 19.26 -19.62
CA ALA A 471 -20.57 18.78 -20.98
C ALA A 471 -21.18 19.70 -22.05
N ALA A 472 -22.29 20.37 -21.75
CA ALA A 472 -22.90 21.33 -22.65
C ALA A 472 -22.04 22.59 -22.81
N ALA A 473 -21.45 23.10 -21.74
CA ALA A 473 -20.58 24.28 -21.75
C ALA A 473 -19.14 23.93 -22.21
N ASN A 474 -18.64 22.75 -21.87
CA ASN A 474 -17.29 22.29 -22.20
C ASN A 474 -17.28 20.79 -22.55
N PRO A 475 -17.55 20.41 -23.81
CA PRO A 475 -17.62 19.01 -24.24
C PRO A 475 -16.34 18.21 -24.01
N THR A 476 -15.18 18.87 -24.09
CA THR A 476 -13.87 18.23 -23.93
C THR A 476 -13.68 17.61 -22.54
N ARG A 477 -14.47 18.03 -21.53
CA ARG A 477 -14.43 17.47 -20.17
C ARG A 477 -14.81 15.99 -20.15
N ILE A 478 -15.76 15.59 -20.96
CA ILE A 478 -16.29 14.21 -20.98
C ILE A 478 -15.33 13.28 -21.77
N ASP A 479 -14.89 13.72 -22.94
CA ASP A 479 -14.08 12.88 -23.82
C ASP A 479 -12.59 12.86 -23.45
N GLY A 480 -12.05 14.00 -23.02
CA GLY A 480 -10.63 14.18 -22.70
C GLY A 480 -10.31 14.27 -21.21
N GLY A 481 -11.31 14.17 -20.33
CA GLY A 481 -11.14 14.30 -18.89
C GLY A 481 -10.84 15.71 -18.39
N LEU A 482 -10.47 15.83 -17.11
CA LEU A 482 -10.23 17.14 -16.47
C LEU A 482 -9.12 17.95 -17.16
N ALA A 483 -8.05 17.31 -17.57
CA ALA A 483 -6.90 17.99 -18.21
C ALA A 483 -7.26 18.68 -19.52
N ALA A 484 -8.17 18.10 -20.32
CA ALA A 484 -8.61 18.64 -21.59
C ALA A 484 -9.63 19.79 -21.42
N ALA A 485 -10.30 19.86 -20.28
CA ALA A 485 -11.29 20.88 -19.98
C ALA A 485 -10.70 22.21 -19.49
N LEU A 486 -9.47 22.19 -18.97
CA LEU A 486 -8.83 23.38 -18.42
C LEU A 486 -8.21 24.24 -19.52
N PRO A 487 -8.35 25.58 -19.48
CA PRO A 487 -7.63 26.50 -20.35
C PRO A 487 -6.11 26.28 -20.29
N GLU A 488 -5.38 26.63 -21.35
CA GLU A 488 -3.93 26.41 -21.44
C GLU A 488 -3.14 27.17 -20.38
N ASP A 489 -3.61 28.33 -19.97
CA ASP A 489 -3.05 29.21 -18.94
C ASP A 489 -3.50 28.87 -17.52
N ALA A 490 -4.40 27.89 -17.35
CA ALA A 490 -4.87 27.47 -16.03
C ALA A 490 -3.82 26.65 -15.29
N PHE A 491 -3.85 26.74 -13.96
CA PHE A 491 -3.04 25.87 -13.12
C PHE A 491 -3.37 24.39 -13.40
N ARG A 492 -2.37 23.65 -13.86
CA ARG A 492 -2.45 22.19 -14.09
C ARG A 492 -1.56 21.48 -13.10
N PRO A 493 -2.06 20.45 -12.41
CA PRO A 493 -1.20 19.58 -11.61
C PRO A 493 -0.02 19.03 -12.42
N LEU A 494 1.14 18.87 -11.79
CA LEU A 494 2.41 18.49 -12.45
C LEU A 494 2.28 17.23 -13.34
N MET A 495 1.45 16.29 -12.95
CA MET A 495 1.21 15.04 -13.66
C MET A 495 0.42 15.19 -14.98
N MET A 496 -0.16 16.36 -15.24
CA MET A 496 -0.91 16.66 -16.46
C MET A 496 -0.08 17.38 -17.54
N TRP A 497 1.23 17.59 -17.29
CA TRP A 497 2.12 18.25 -18.23
C TRP A 497 2.53 17.32 -19.36
N PRO A 498 2.32 17.69 -20.65
CA PRO A 498 2.68 16.84 -21.80
C PRO A 498 4.17 16.49 -21.87
N ALA A 499 5.04 17.38 -21.39
CA ALA A 499 6.50 17.19 -21.41
C ALA A 499 7.00 16.04 -20.52
N LEU A 500 6.13 15.39 -19.73
CA LEU A 500 6.50 14.36 -18.76
C LEU A 500 5.91 12.97 -19.10
N GLU A 501 5.84 12.64 -20.39
CA GLU A 501 5.31 11.35 -20.87
C GLU A 501 6.02 10.14 -20.23
N TRP A 502 7.34 10.19 -20.09
CA TRP A 502 8.10 9.12 -19.44
C TRP A 502 7.71 8.89 -17.98
N LEU A 503 7.32 9.95 -17.24
CA LEU A 503 6.76 9.83 -15.88
C LEU A 503 5.39 9.14 -15.90
N ARG A 504 4.60 9.40 -16.93
CA ARG A 504 3.29 8.76 -17.10
C ARG A 504 3.46 7.26 -17.36
N ASP A 505 4.41 6.87 -18.21
CA ASP A 505 4.71 5.47 -18.47
C ASP A 505 5.23 4.74 -17.22
N MET A 506 6.14 5.38 -16.47
CA MET A 506 6.58 4.85 -15.17
C MET A 506 5.41 4.70 -14.19
N ARG A 507 4.49 5.67 -14.16
CA ARG A 507 3.29 5.61 -13.34
C ARG A 507 2.41 4.43 -13.72
N HIS A 508 2.16 4.20 -15.01
CA HIS A 508 1.37 3.07 -15.49
C HIS A 508 1.99 1.72 -15.10
N GLN A 509 3.31 1.58 -15.24
CA GLN A 509 4.03 0.37 -14.78
C GLN A 509 3.90 0.18 -13.26
N TRP A 510 4.06 1.25 -12.50
CA TRP A 510 3.92 1.24 -11.06
C TRP A 510 2.50 0.91 -10.60
N GLU A 511 1.50 1.48 -11.27
CA GLU A 511 0.10 1.20 -10.99
C GLU A 511 -0.26 -0.25 -11.31
N ALA A 512 0.20 -0.79 -12.45
CA ALA A 512 0.01 -2.18 -12.81
C ALA A 512 0.64 -3.12 -11.76
N LEU A 513 1.87 -2.83 -11.32
CA LEU A 513 2.52 -3.59 -10.25
C LEU A 513 1.75 -3.48 -8.92
N SER A 514 1.27 -2.28 -8.59
CA SER A 514 0.45 -2.06 -7.39
C SER A 514 -0.91 -2.76 -7.48
N ASN A 515 -1.51 -2.82 -8.68
CA ASN A 515 -2.75 -3.56 -8.92
C ASN A 515 -2.52 -5.06 -8.74
N ALA A 516 -1.43 -5.61 -9.29
CA ALA A 516 -1.05 -7.01 -9.08
C ALA A 516 -0.82 -7.31 -7.59
N TRP A 517 -0.13 -6.44 -6.85
CA TRP A 517 0.04 -6.56 -5.41
C TRP A 517 -1.30 -6.58 -4.68
N ASN A 518 -2.20 -5.64 -5.00
CA ASN A 518 -3.53 -5.56 -4.40
C ASN A 518 -4.37 -6.80 -4.73
N GLU A 519 -4.24 -7.34 -5.93
CA GLU A 519 -4.99 -8.50 -6.36
C GLU A 519 -4.47 -9.82 -5.76
N TRP A 520 -3.16 -10.05 -5.84
CA TRP A 520 -2.57 -11.34 -5.48
C TRP A 520 -2.17 -11.44 -4.02
N VAL A 521 -1.78 -10.32 -3.39
CA VAL A 521 -1.33 -10.32 -1.99
C VAL A 521 -2.44 -9.87 -1.05
N LEU A 522 -2.98 -8.68 -1.23
CA LEU A 522 -4.01 -8.14 -0.33
C LEU A 522 -5.40 -8.76 -0.58
N GLY A 523 -5.69 -9.12 -1.83
CA GLY A 523 -6.92 -9.80 -2.21
C GLY A 523 -6.95 -11.30 -1.92
N TYR A 524 -5.91 -11.87 -1.31
CA TYR A 524 -5.87 -13.27 -0.91
C TYR A 524 -6.65 -13.46 0.39
N ASN A 525 -7.96 -13.65 0.26
CA ASN A 525 -8.95 -13.80 1.35
C ASN A 525 -9.28 -15.28 1.63
N PRO A 526 -10.07 -15.62 2.69
CA PRO A 526 -10.47 -16.98 3.01
C PRO A 526 -11.11 -17.73 1.84
N GLU A 527 -11.93 -17.07 1.04
CA GLU A 527 -12.58 -17.69 -0.12
C GLU A 527 -11.59 -18.06 -1.24
N ARG A 528 -10.63 -17.19 -1.54
CA ARG A 528 -9.56 -17.50 -2.50
C ARG A 528 -8.67 -18.62 -1.99
N GLN A 529 -8.36 -18.63 -0.68
CA GLN A 529 -7.62 -19.71 -0.05
C GLN A 529 -8.36 -21.03 -0.22
N ARG A 530 -9.67 -21.08 0.08
CA ARG A 530 -10.51 -22.24 -0.08
C ARG A 530 -10.52 -22.74 -1.52
N ARG A 531 -10.81 -21.87 -2.49
CA ARG A 531 -10.80 -22.21 -3.92
C ARG A 531 -9.45 -22.73 -4.40
N LEU A 532 -8.34 -22.21 -3.87
CA LEU A 532 -7.01 -22.71 -4.18
C LEU A 532 -6.83 -24.13 -3.61
N MET A 533 -7.25 -24.39 -2.38
CA MET A 533 -7.16 -25.71 -1.75
C MET A 533 -8.07 -26.75 -2.44
N GLU A 534 -9.27 -26.36 -2.88
CA GLU A 534 -10.17 -27.20 -3.68
C GLU A 534 -9.51 -27.66 -4.98
N ARG A 535 -8.74 -26.77 -5.66
CA ARG A 535 -7.96 -27.16 -6.85
C ARG A 535 -6.86 -28.17 -6.57
N PHE A 536 -6.36 -28.22 -5.35
CA PHE A 536 -5.40 -29.24 -4.88
C PHE A 536 -6.08 -30.50 -4.34
N GLY A 537 -7.41 -30.61 -4.44
CA GLY A 537 -8.18 -31.80 -4.05
C GLY A 537 -8.68 -31.81 -2.60
N PHE A 538 -8.64 -30.67 -1.89
CA PHE A 538 -9.16 -30.53 -0.53
C PHE A 538 -10.58 -29.93 -0.55
N GLU A 539 -11.61 -30.77 -0.49
CA GLU A 539 -13.04 -30.38 -0.68
C GLU A 539 -13.63 -29.54 0.46
N GLN A 540 -13.08 -29.28 1.51
CA GLN A 540 -13.51 -28.33 2.58
C GLN A 540 -12.36 -28.17 3.59
N PRO A 541 -11.33 -27.37 3.28
CA PRO A 541 -10.20 -27.23 4.18
C PRO A 541 -10.63 -26.50 5.45
N ASP A 542 -10.69 -27.23 6.56
CA ASP A 542 -10.83 -26.66 7.89
C ASP A 542 -9.47 -26.17 8.43
N TRP A 543 -9.47 -25.49 9.57
CA TRP A 543 -8.25 -24.95 10.17
C TRP A 543 -7.23 -26.06 10.52
N ARG A 544 -7.70 -27.31 10.79
CA ARG A 544 -6.84 -28.46 11.09
C ARG A 544 -6.12 -28.95 9.85
N THR A 545 -6.82 -29.04 8.74
CA THR A 545 -6.27 -29.41 7.44
C THR A 545 -5.22 -28.39 6.99
N LEU A 546 -5.52 -27.09 7.09
CA LEU A 546 -4.57 -26.03 6.78
C LEU A 546 -3.36 -26.06 7.70
N GLY A 547 -3.55 -26.29 9.00
CA GLY A 547 -2.46 -26.44 9.96
C GLY A 547 -1.57 -27.66 9.68
N ALA A 548 -2.15 -28.79 9.32
CA ALA A 548 -1.41 -30.00 8.92
C ALA A 548 -0.62 -29.80 7.63
N LEU A 549 -1.22 -29.15 6.62
CA LEU A 549 -0.54 -28.79 5.37
C LEU A 549 0.63 -27.84 5.61
N LEU A 550 0.41 -26.81 6.44
CA LEU A 550 1.44 -25.87 6.82
C LEU A 550 2.61 -26.57 7.53
N GLY A 551 2.31 -27.39 8.54
CA GLY A 551 3.31 -28.16 9.29
C GLY A 551 4.08 -29.12 8.40
N GLY A 552 3.39 -29.86 7.52
CA GLY A 552 4.00 -30.75 6.54
C GLY A 552 4.92 -30.03 5.56
N ALA A 553 4.46 -28.92 4.97
CA ALA A 553 5.26 -28.14 4.03
C ALA A 553 6.51 -27.53 4.67
N ILE A 554 6.38 -26.99 5.90
CA ILE A 554 7.52 -26.48 6.67
C ILE A 554 8.51 -27.61 6.97
N THR A 555 8.04 -28.79 7.38
CA THR A 555 8.89 -29.94 7.67
C THR A 555 9.68 -30.39 6.43
N ILE A 556 9.00 -30.50 5.27
CA ILE A 556 9.64 -30.85 3.99
C ILE A 556 10.72 -29.82 3.64
N LEU A 557 10.41 -28.52 3.79
CA LEU A 557 11.33 -27.44 3.49
C LEU A 557 12.56 -27.47 4.41
N LEU A 558 12.36 -27.69 5.72
CA LEU A 558 13.46 -27.83 6.68
C LEU A 558 14.35 -29.04 6.37
N LEU A 559 13.73 -30.20 6.07
CA LEU A 559 14.48 -31.41 5.69
C LEU A 559 15.27 -31.20 4.39
N SER A 560 14.69 -30.49 3.42
CA SER A 560 15.37 -30.14 2.16
C SER A 560 16.57 -29.23 2.38
N LEU A 561 16.43 -28.20 3.22
CA LEU A 561 17.53 -27.29 3.59
C LEU A 561 18.60 -28.03 4.40
N PHE A 562 18.21 -28.88 5.35
CA PHE A 562 19.14 -29.69 6.12
C PHE A 562 19.91 -30.63 5.21
N GLY A 563 19.22 -31.35 4.30
CA GLY A 563 19.86 -32.23 3.31
C GLY A 563 20.84 -31.47 2.41
N TRP A 564 20.44 -30.28 1.94
CA TRP A 564 21.33 -29.42 1.15
C TRP A 564 22.57 -28.96 1.94
N ALA A 565 22.40 -28.55 3.20
CA ALA A 565 23.51 -28.17 4.08
C ALA A 565 24.49 -29.34 4.32
N MET A 566 23.96 -30.53 4.59
CA MET A 566 24.75 -31.75 4.75
C MET A 566 25.55 -32.14 3.49
N LEU A 567 24.92 -31.95 2.30
CA LEU A 567 25.61 -32.19 1.03
C LEU A 567 26.73 -31.16 0.77
N LYS A 568 26.50 -29.91 1.19
CA LYS A 568 27.50 -28.83 1.05
C LYS A 568 28.65 -28.98 2.02
N GLU A 569 28.42 -29.40 3.26
CA GLU A 569 29.49 -29.70 4.23
C GLU A 569 30.34 -30.87 3.81
N ARG A 570 29.82 -31.83 3.02
CA ARG A 570 30.61 -32.92 2.43
C ARG A 570 31.62 -32.46 1.39
N SER A 571 31.58 -31.22 0.91
CA SER A 571 32.68 -30.58 0.21
C SER A 571 33.75 -30.09 1.20
N ALA A 572 34.30 -31.03 1.99
CA ALA A 572 35.39 -30.74 2.92
C ALA A 572 36.51 -29.95 2.24
N ASP A 573 37.09 -28.99 2.98
CA ASP A 573 38.27 -28.25 2.55
C ASP A 573 39.21 -29.22 1.81
N PRO A 574 39.64 -28.92 0.57
CA PRO A 574 40.59 -29.78 -0.17
C PRO A 574 41.79 -30.19 0.66
N LEU A 575 42.21 -29.36 1.63
CA LEU A 575 43.29 -29.63 2.55
C LEU A 575 42.93 -30.70 3.57
N ASP A 576 41.75 -30.61 4.20
CA ASP A 576 41.28 -31.62 5.18
C ASP A 576 41.04 -32.96 4.48
N ARG A 577 40.54 -32.92 3.25
CA ARG A 577 40.41 -34.12 2.42
C ARG A 577 41.75 -34.77 2.10
N ALA A 578 42.75 -33.96 1.74
CA ALA A 578 44.09 -34.46 1.49
C ALA A 578 44.69 -35.12 2.74
N TRP A 579 44.53 -34.49 3.91
CA TRP A 579 44.97 -35.01 5.18
C TRP A 579 44.27 -36.30 5.58
N ALA A 580 42.97 -36.37 5.42
CA ALA A 580 42.22 -37.61 5.69
C ALA A 580 42.68 -38.78 4.81
N VAL A 581 42.95 -38.52 3.52
CA VAL A 581 43.51 -39.54 2.60
C VAL A 581 44.89 -39.99 3.05
N PHE A 582 45.75 -39.06 3.52
CA PHE A 582 47.05 -39.39 4.05
C PHE A 582 46.95 -40.29 5.29
N CYS A 583 46.16 -39.90 6.29
CA CYS A 583 45.96 -40.69 7.50
C CYS A 583 45.36 -42.07 7.20
N ALA A 584 44.36 -42.14 6.32
CA ALA A 584 43.74 -43.41 5.90
C ALA A 584 44.70 -44.34 5.18
N LYS A 585 45.63 -43.79 4.38
CA LYS A 585 46.67 -44.58 3.67
C LYS A 585 47.65 -45.20 4.66
N LEU A 586 48.11 -44.44 5.65
CA LEU A 586 49.02 -44.94 6.68
C LEU A 586 48.34 -45.89 7.67
N ALA A 587 47.09 -45.69 7.97
CA ALA A 587 46.32 -46.63 8.80
C ALA A 587 46.26 -48.03 8.17
N ARG A 588 46.20 -48.14 6.83
CA ARG A 588 46.27 -49.46 6.12
C ARG A 588 47.59 -50.19 6.28
N HIS A 589 48.63 -49.46 6.67
CA HIS A 589 49.95 -50.02 6.97
C HIS A 589 50.19 -50.16 8.48
N ALA A 590 49.11 -50.29 9.27
CA ALA A 590 49.13 -50.41 10.73
C ALA A 590 49.71 -49.22 11.49
N LEU A 591 49.73 -48.03 10.86
CA LEU A 591 50.24 -46.78 11.44
C LEU A 591 49.14 -45.70 11.52
N PRO A 592 48.01 -45.94 12.23
CA PRO A 592 46.96 -44.97 12.36
C PRO A 592 47.41 -43.77 13.19
N ARG A 593 46.82 -42.58 12.89
CA ARG A 593 46.99 -41.39 13.71
C ARG A 593 46.17 -41.52 14.97
N HIS A 594 46.75 -41.19 16.13
CA HIS A 594 45.98 -41.13 17.40
C HIS A 594 45.17 -39.83 17.50
N PRO A 595 44.01 -39.80 18.19
CA PRO A 595 43.18 -38.62 18.31
C PRO A 595 43.87 -37.39 18.92
N TRP A 596 44.80 -37.60 19.82
CA TRP A 596 45.57 -36.57 20.50
C TRP A 596 46.86 -36.13 19.77
N GLU A 597 47.17 -36.77 18.68
CA GLU A 597 48.46 -36.58 17.98
C GLU A 597 48.35 -35.41 16.99
N GLY A 598 49.22 -34.40 17.14
CA GLY A 598 49.38 -33.32 16.19
C GLY A 598 49.95 -33.78 14.84
N PRO A 599 49.82 -33.01 13.74
CA PRO A 599 50.37 -33.40 12.45
C PRO A 599 51.89 -33.62 12.48
N LEU A 600 52.61 -32.79 13.22
CA LEU A 600 54.10 -32.88 13.33
C LEU A 600 54.53 -34.04 14.23
N ASP A 601 53.83 -34.30 15.33
CA ASP A 601 54.07 -35.43 16.21
C ASP A 601 53.84 -36.75 15.48
N TYR A 602 52.74 -36.81 14.72
CA TYR A 602 52.44 -37.94 13.85
C TYR A 602 53.56 -38.17 12.81
N ALA A 603 54.07 -37.09 12.18
CA ALA A 603 55.19 -37.18 11.25
C ALA A 603 56.44 -37.73 11.91
N GLN A 604 56.74 -37.30 13.14
CA GLN A 604 57.93 -37.78 13.88
C GLN A 604 57.85 -39.31 14.15
N ARG A 605 56.73 -39.79 14.60
CA ARG A 605 56.49 -41.23 14.82
C ARG A 605 56.56 -42.02 13.50
N LEU A 606 55.98 -41.50 12.41
CA LEU A 606 56.01 -42.14 11.10
C LEU A 606 57.38 -42.21 10.52
N THR A 607 58.27 -41.20 10.73
CA THR A 607 59.66 -41.18 10.21
C THR A 607 60.53 -42.20 10.93
N GLN A 608 60.18 -42.52 12.18
CA GLN A 608 60.90 -43.62 12.91
C GLN A 608 60.45 -45.00 12.40
N ALA A 609 59.13 -45.15 12.12
CA ALA A 609 58.59 -46.41 11.63
C ALA A 609 58.85 -46.68 10.15
N LEU A 610 59.03 -45.65 9.33
CA LEU A 610 59.22 -45.72 7.88
C LEU A 610 60.49 -44.88 7.44
N PRO A 611 61.68 -45.24 7.80
CA PRO A 611 62.86 -44.41 7.51
C PRO A 611 63.15 -44.13 6.03
N ARG A 612 62.77 -45.06 5.13
CA ARG A 612 62.88 -44.91 3.69
C ARG A 612 62.02 -43.83 3.11
N HIS A 613 60.91 -43.51 3.76
CA HIS A 613 59.90 -42.50 3.33
C HIS A 613 59.98 -41.24 4.19
N ALA A 614 60.87 -41.11 5.12
CA ALA A 614 60.95 -40.04 6.11
C ALA A 614 60.96 -38.62 5.50
N SER A 615 61.65 -38.40 4.39
CA SER A 615 61.70 -37.08 3.74
C SER A 615 60.35 -36.68 3.14
N ARG A 616 59.69 -37.62 2.48
CA ARG A 616 58.38 -37.37 1.87
C ARG A 616 57.28 -37.16 2.93
N ILE A 617 57.27 -37.94 3.99
CA ILE A 617 56.37 -37.81 5.12
C ILE A 617 56.52 -36.43 5.77
N ARG A 618 57.78 -36.01 6.08
CA ARG A 618 58.03 -34.67 6.61
C ARG A 618 57.61 -33.56 5.68
N HIS A 619 57.81 -33.70 4.38
CA HIS A 619 57.37 -32.74 3.39
C HIS A 619 55.86 -32.60 3.37
N ILE A 620 55.10 -33.69 3.23
CA ILE A 620 53.64 -33.71 3.20
C ILE A 620 53.06 -33.10 4.48
N THR A 621 53.53 -33.52 5.64
CA THR A 621 53.03 -33.03 6.94
C THR A 621 53.45 -31.58 7.19
N GLY A 622 54.62 -31.13 6.74
CA GLY A 622 55.06 -29.75 6.82
C GLY A 622 54.21 -28.82 5.94
N VAL A 623 53.95 -29.24 4.70
CA VAL A 623 53.07 -28.47 3.80
C VAL A 623 51.63 -28.38 4.38
N TYR A 624 51.09 -29.49 4.91
CA TYR A 624 49.81 -29.50 5.58
C TYR A 624 49.78 -28.54 6.78
N ALA A 625 50.77 -28.65 7.69
CA ALA A 625 50.86 -27.81 8.87
C ALA A 625 51.00 -26.31 8.53
N ASN A 626 51.78 -25.98 7.51
CA ASN A 626 51.97 -24.60 7.06
C ASN A 626 50.68 -24.06 6.43
N LEU A 627 49.98 -24.84 5.62
CA LEU A 627 48.70 -24.40 5.02
C LEU A 627 47.57 -24.31 6.07
N ARG A 628 47.59 -25.14 7.12
CA ARG A 628 46.53 -25.16 8.14
C ARG A 628 46.73 -24.13 9.25
N TYR A 629 47.95 -23.93 9.69
CA TYR A 629 48.29 -23.13 10.87
C TYR A 629 49.16 -21.90 10.54
N GLY A 630 49.64 -21.79 9.30
CA GLY A 630 50.41 -20.66 8.83
C GLY A 630 49.58 -19.45 8.41
N PRO A 631 50.20 -18.37 7.94
CA PRO A 631 49.49 -17.20 7.46
C PRO A 631 48.64 -17.53 6.23
N PRO A 632 47.51 -16.78 6.01
CA PRO A 632 46.62 -16.99 4.88
C PRO A 632 47.39 -16.94 3.54
N ASN A 633 47.21 -17.95 2.70
CA ASN A 633 47.86 -18.05 1.40
C ASN A 633 46.84 -18.00 0.26
N PRO A 634 46.94 -17.04 -0.67
CA PRO A 634 46.00 -16.91 -1.79
C PRO A 634 45.94 -18.14 -2.72
N LYS A 635 46.99 -18.97 -2.70
CA LYS A 635 47.07 -20.21 -3.48
C LYS A 635 46.67 -21.47 -2.68
N HIS A 636 46.04 -21.32 -1.53
CA HIS A 636 45.64 -22.39 -0.60
C HIS A 636 45.00 -23.59 -1.32
N VAL A 637 43.96 -23.36 -2.10
CA VAL A 637 43.22 -24.42 -2.82
C VAL A 637 44.09 -25.15 -3.85
N GLN A 638 44.96 -24.43 -4.54
CA GLN A 638 45.87 -25.02 -5.53
C GLN A 638 46.93 -25.90 -4.85
N LEU A 639 47.51 -25.42 -3.75
CA LEU A 639 48.47 -26.14 -2.98
C LEU A 639 47.89 -27.39 -2.30
N ALA A 640 46.67 -27.28 -1.78
CA ALA A 640 45.93 -28.42 -1.23
C ALA A 640 45.65 -29.51 -2.27
N ARG A 641 45.33 -29.13 -3.51
CA ARG A 641 45.14 -30.10 -4.62
C ARG A 641 46.45 -30.76 -5.02
N LYS A 642 47.57 -30.01 -5.05
CA LYS A 642 48.90 -30.57 -5.31
C LYS A 642 49.30 -31.56 -4.20
N LEU A 643 49.07 -31.18 -2.94
CA LEU A 643 49.34 -32.04 -1.79
C LEU A 643 48.55 -33.37 -1.88
N LEU A 644 47.30 -33.32 -2.30
CA LEU A 644 46.49 -34.53 -2.52
C LEU A 644 47.06 -35.43 -3.62
N GLN A 645 47.59 -34.83 -4.69
CA GLN A 645 48.26 -35.60 -5.77
C GLN A 645 49.56 -36.26 -5.28
N GLU A 646 50.37 -35.56 -4.47
CA GLU A 646 51.59 -36.10 -3.89
C GLU A 646 51.28 -37.24 -2.91
N ILE A 647 50.23 -37.11 -2.08
CA ILE A 647 49.79 -38.16 -1.16
C ILE A 647 49.32 -39.41 -1.93
N LYS A 648 48.62 -39.23 -3.06
CA LYS A 648 48.21 -40.36 -3.91
C LYS A 648 49.38 -41.10 -4.50
N ARG A 649 50.50 -40.37 -4.86
CA ARG A 649 51.74 -40.92 -5.43
C ARG A 649 52.70 -41.47 -4.40
N LEU A 650 52.43 -41.30 -3.10
CA LEU A 650 53.22 -41.84 -2.05
C LEU A 650 53.06 -43.37 -2.05
N ASP A 651 54.07 -44.12 -2.56
CA ASP A 651 54.08 -45.57 -2.43
C ASP A 651 54.81 -45.97 -1.15
N LEU A 652 54.17 -46.79 -0.34
CA LEU A 652 54.64 -47.24 0.96
C LEU A 652 55.09 -48.74 0.96
N LYS A 653 55.28 -49.29 -0.25
CA LYS A 653 55.78 -50.63 -0.40
C LYS A 653 57.29 -50.73 -0.06
#